data_8aaded745b5d4b804169e6821aaf7b45
#
_entry.id   8aaded745b5d4b804169e6821aaf7b45
#
_cell.length_a   1.000
_cell.length_b   1.000
_cell.length_c   1.000
_cell.angle_alpha   90.00
_cell.angle_beta   90.00
_cell.angle_gamma   90.00
#
_symmetry.space_group_name_H-M   'P 1'
#
loop_
_entity.id
_entity.type
_entity.pdbx_description
1 polymer ?
#
loop_
_entity_poly.entity_id
_entity_poly.type
_entity_poly.pdbx_seq_one_letter_code
_entity_poly.pdbx_strand_id
1 'polypeptide(L)'
;MTIFSRSTIAVLVSLSLAACGGDDQSGGNPPIPEKPAPVEPLPAQQINVQIGQQQITAMKESVVVDDLQGEAARVELEAFKGISYASAARFEHSQLNSLDTVTDATEFGDACPQNRTTEQAQSEDCLNLNIWRPENTLAEAALPVYVFIHGGDFEVGSGASPLVQGDNVVAQGALDGKPFIAVTLNYRLGLLGSHWVDGTKTPEGGNFGLGDQKRALEWVNQNIDLFGGDPDNVTLIGQDAGAMSVGILQQSQTQENIAGTYFRRAIMQSNSYGFDYKSYGQAQTFNDKLADYSAALYQTENLAELSLTELLAVQAKATRLVSTVGAWSGIDCIDTSDLIGSGLCFANKLDSEMTPQHHLKPFAPYIEYRAPGFLKPEIGGYHLTTQPAKTEYTVPTVVGFNSNDSATASFLPSLTSLIPTVIELIKEMNEAPEGIEPSAQAIQTWLASQDNLERLQQRLQQLTPEQVAAQLDLGDTLPGSAYEAIVKFFFGLGNGELANKLFALTDYAPNDEGELSGAVANMAQFNQLTNDILFSGPVHVKAKQSSVQGLVATSLYQFAYKPSFNSWTVYNEGESIYPGDLVKSVSCMGKICSGTELPFIFNKPYNLAGSQVKPSSKDQQLMNTLSRVWFSDELFADYQYDTATDRVLTIQADGEISPITDWDAQQNSAQDPELRGGRLSGLEDLGLIMSYFDK
;
A
#
# COMPACT_ATOMS: atom_id res chain seq x y z
N MET A 1 37.02 11.88 36.09
CA MET A 1 36.92 13.21 36.72
C MET A 1 36.03 14.04 35.81
N THR A 2 34.79 14.42 36.02
CA THR A 2 34.01 14.62 37.22
C THR A 2 32.52 14.48 36.84
N ILE A 3 31.79 13.77 37.66
CA ILE A 3 30.36 13.53 37.69
C ILE A 3 29.59 14.84 37.94
N PHE A 4 28.46 15.09 37.28
CA PHE A 4 27.38 15.91 37.83
C PHE A 4 26.01 15.25 37.60
N SER A 5 25.50 14.74 38.69
CA SER A 5 24.11 14.33 38.95
C SER A 5 23.20 15.55 39.01
N ARG A 6 22.00 15.49 38.44
CA ARG A 6 20.90 16.42 38.74
C ARG A 6 19.72 15.66 39.32
N SER A 7 19.53 15.86 40.60
CA SER A 7 18.41 15.39 41.42
C SER A 7 17.13 16.17 41.10
N THR A 8 16.04 15.44 41.03
CA THR A 8 14.65 15.92 40.93
C THR A 8 14.19 16.35 42.33
N ILE A 9 13.69 17.57 42.46
CA ILE A 9 12.99 18.05 43.67
C ILE A 9 11.48 18.01 43.39
N ALA A 10 10.78 17.16 44.09
CA ALA A 10 9.32 17.17 44.18
C ALA A 10 8.91 18.13 45.29
N VAL A 11 8.08 19.12 44.98
CA VAL A 11 7.47 20.04 45.97
C VAL A 11 6.04 19.56 46.22
N LEU A 12 5.82 19.01 47.41
CA LEU A 12 4.50 18.80 48.00
C LEU A 12 4.00 20.13 48.60
N VAL A 13 2.88 20.64 48.10
CA VAL A 13 2.13 21.72 48.77
C VAL A 13 0.88 21.12 49.36
N SER A 14 0.88 20.96 50.68
CA SER A 14 -0.29 20.66 51.50
C SER A 14 -0.93 21.96 51.98
N LEU A 15 -2.12 22.27 51.52
CA LEU A 15 -2.94 23.33 52.11
C LEU A 15 -4.00 22.71 53.03
N SER A 16 -3.83 22.92 54.30
CA SER A 16 -4.88 22.71 55.34
C SER A 16 -5.70 23.99 55.47
N LEU A 17 -6.98 23.93 55.23
CA LEU A 17 -7.95 24.99 55.61
C LEU A 17 -8.87 24.44 56.73
N ALA A 18 -8.78 25.10 57.84
CA ALA A 18 -9.60 24.83 59.02
C ALA A 18 -11.01 25.42 58.85
N ALA A 19 -11.96 24.72 59.35
CA ALA A 19 -13.40 25.05 59.33
C ALA A 19 -13.76 26.19 60.30
N CYS A 20 -14.75 26.97 59.89
CA CYS A 20 -15.70 27.61 60.81
C CYS A 20 -17.13 27.32 60.29
N GLY A 21 -17.96 26.83 61.21
CA GLY A 21 -19.30 26.35 60.95
C GLY A 21 -20.35 27.43 60.66
N GLY A 22 -21.44 26.99 60.10
CA GLY A 22 -22.68 27.71 59.90
C GLY A 22 -23.71 26.71 59.32
N ASP A 23 -24.70 26.34 60.13
CA ASP A 23 -25.87 25.58 59.73
C ASP A 23 -26.62 26.30 58.61
N ASP A 24 -26.89 25.63 57.50
CA ASP A 24 -28.13 25.81 56.73
C ASP A 24 -28.48 24.55 55.94
N GLN A 25 -29.71 24.11 56.09
CA GLN A 25 -30.34 23.00 55.37
C GLN A 25 -30.59 23.43 53.92
N SER A 26 -30.02 22.69 52.97
CA SER A 26 -30.62 22.60 51.61
C SER A 26 -30.04 21.38 50.85
N GLY A 27 -30.97 20.57 50.37
CA GLY A 27 -30.94 19.59 49.31
C GLY A 27 -29.56 19.08 48.81
N GLY A 28 -29.16 17.90 49.29
CA GLY A 28 -28.03 17.18 48.69
C GLY A 28 -28.31 16.84 47.24
N ASN A 29 -27.52 17.39 46.33
CA ASN A 29 -27.44 16.82 44.97
C ASN A 29 -27.02 15.34 45.12
N PRO A 30 -27.64 14.41 44.39
CA PRO A 30 -27.14 13.04 44.34
C PRO A 30 -25.68 13.04 43.89
N PRO A 31 -24.84 12.18 44.44
CA PRO A 31 -23.46 12.10 43.99
C PRO A 31 -23.45 11.88 42.46
N ILE A 32 -22.69 12.68 41.75
CA ILE A 32 -22.44 12.47 40.34
C ILE A 32 -21.87 11.04 40.25
N PRO A 33 -22.47 10.12 39.50
CA PRO A 33 -21.93 8.79 39.37
C PRO A 33 -20.48 8.89 38.91
N GLU A 34 -19.58 8.31 39.68
CA GLU A 34 -18.17 8.21 39.26
C GLU A 34 -18.14 7.52 37.90
N LYS A 35 -17.50 8.16 36.93
CA LYS A 35 -17.28 7.55 35.63
C LYS A 35 -16.54 6.23 35.86
N PRO A 36 -17.02 5.10 35.31
CA PRO A 36 -16.32 3.82 35.45
C PRO A 36 -14.85 3.98 35.12
N ALA A 37 -13.98 3.30 35.86
CA ALA A 37 -12.56 3.28 35.53
C ALA A 37 -12.39 2.73 34.11
N PRO A 38 -11.43 3.26 33.29
CA PRO A 38 -11.14 2.73 31.97
C PRO A 38 -10.83 1.25 32.03
N VAL A 39 -11.35 0.47 31.08
CA VAL A 39 -10.99 -0.93 30.93
C VAL A 39 -9.57 -0.96 30.34
N GLU A 40 -8.63 -1.57 31.07
CA GLU A 40 -7.23 -1.66 30.65
C GLU A 40 -6.90 -3.09 30.23
N PRO A 41 -6.03 -3.31 29.21
CA PRO A 41 -5.56 -4.64 28.86
C PRO A 41 -4.69 -5.22 29.99
N LEU A 42 -4.66 -6.54 30.12
CA LEU A 42 -3.73 -7.23 31.00
C LEU A 42 -2.38 -7.40 30.32
N PRO A 43 -1.27 -7.49 31.08
CA PRO A 43 0.02 -7.82 30.50
C PRO A 43 -0.01 -9.16 29.77
N ALA A 44 0.64 -9.22 28.59
CA ALA A 44 0.76 -10.45 27.83
C ALA A 44 1.52 -11.51 28.63
N GLN A 45 1.17 -12.79 28.46
CA GLN A 45 1.71 -13.93 29.19
C GLN A 45 2.10 -15.03 28.23
N GLN A 46 3.23 -15.67 28.49
CA GLN A 46 3.59 -16.91 27.79
C GLN A 46 2.72 -18.07 28.26
N ILE A 47 2.21 -18.82 27.32
CA ILE A 47 1.40 -20.02 27.56
C ILE A 47 1.91 -21.17 26.69
N ASN A 48 1.64 -22.40 27.15
CA ASN A 48 1.91 -23.58 26.34
C ASN A 48 0.58 -24.10 25.77
N VAL A 49 0.49 -24.16 24.47
CA VAL A 49 -0.71 -24.59 23.75
C VAL A 49 -0.43 -25.91 23.03
N GLN A 50 -1.36 -26.86 23.14
CA GLN A 50 -1.27 -28.11 22.39
C GLN A 50 -1.77 -27.89 20.97
N ILE A 51 -0.88 -28.04 19.99
CA ILE A 51 -1.18 -27.95 18.57
C ILE A 51 -0.86 -29.29 17.92
N GLY A 52 -1.88 -30.03 17.51
CA GLY A 52 -1.73 -31.39 17.07
C GLY A 52 -1.07 -32.28 18.14
N GLN A 53 0.08 -32.87 17.82
CA GLN A 53 0.80 -33.75 18.74
C GLN A 53 1.91 -33.05 19.53
N GLN A 54 2.16 -31.76 19.28
CA GLN A 54 3.23 -31.02 19.91
C GLN A 54 2.71 -29.87 20.79
N GLN A 55 3.57 -29.43 21.71
CA GLN A 55 3.33 -28.27 22.54
C GLN A 55 4.14 -27.10 22.00
N ILE A 56 3.44 -25.98 21.72
CA ILE A 56 4.06 -24.74 21.26
C ILE A 56 3.89 -23.68 22.36
N THR A 57 4.98 -23.00 22.69
CA THR A 57 4.92 -21.82 23.56
C THR A 57 4.42 -20.65 22.71
N ALA A 58 3.35 -20.00 23.17
CA ALA A 58 2.69 -18.89 22.48
C ALA A 58 2.41 -17.75 23.46
N MET A 59 1.87 -16.62 22.96
CA MET A 59 1.46 -15.51 23.80
C MET A 59 -0.04 -15.52 24.02
N LYS A 60 -0.45 -15.37 25.29
CA LYS A 60 -1.80 -14.96 25.66
C LYS A 60 -1.80 -13.44 25.73
N GLU A 61 -2.55 -12.81 24.86
CA GLU A 61 -2.67 -11.35 24.75
C GLU A 61 -4.04 -10.91 25.24
N SER A 62 -4.09 -9.74 25.88
CA SER A 62 -5.31 -9.10 26.33
C SER A 62 -5.52 -7.83 25.54
N VAL A 63 -6.64 -7.74 24.83
CA VAL A 63 -6.99 -6.61 23.97
C VAL A 63 -8.26 -5.95 24.48
N VAL A 64 -8.34 -4.62 24.40
CA VAL A 64 -9.55 -3.87 24.70
C VAL A 64 -10.14 -3.36 23.39
N VAL A 65 -11.36 -3.77 23.11
CA VAL A 65 -12.12 -3.35 21.91
C VAL A 65 -13.52 -2.92 22.33
N ASP A 66 -14.13 -2.04 21.54
CA ASP A 66 -15.51 -1.64 21.78
C ASP A 66 -16.49 -2.68 21.23
N ASP A 67 -17.55 -2.93 21.96
CA ASP A 67 -18.68 -3.74 21.47
C ASP A 67 -19.53 -2.96 20.44
N LEU A 68 -20.65 -3.54 20.00
CA LEU A 68 -21.58 -2.90 19.05
C LEU A 68 -22.27 -1.66 19.61
N GLN A 69 -22.27 -1.46 20.92
CA GLN A 69 -22.83 -0.30 21.62
C GLN A 69 -21.77 0.78 21.88
N GLY A 70 -20.50 0.48 21.58
CA GLY A 70 -19.36 1.37 21.84
C GLY A 70 -18.87 1.30 23.29
N GLU A 71 -19.20 0.21 24.01
CA GLU A 71 -18.73 -0.01 25.37
C GLU A 71 -17.44 -0.86 25.32
N ALA A 72 -16.39 -0.39 26.00
CA ALA A 72 -15.09 -1.05 26.01
C ALA A 72 -15.15 -2.41 26.75
N ALA A 73 -14.72 -3.46 26.08
CA ALA A 73 -14.63 -4.82 26.60
C ALA A 73 -13.22 -5.39 26.45
N ARG A 74 -12.79 -6.14 27.45
CA ARG A 74 -11.52 -6.89 27.43
C ARG A 74 -11.75 -8.27 26.84
N VAL A 75 -10.92 -8.64 25.89
CA VAL A 75 -10.92 -9.96 25.26
C VAL A 75 -9.51 -10.56 25.33
N GLU A 76 -9.41 -11.84 25.63
CA GLU A 76 -8.16 -12.59 25.68
C GLU A 76 -8.01 -13.44 24.41
N LEU A 77 -6.80 -13.47 23.86
CA LEU A 77 -6.44 -14.13 22.61
C LEU A 77 -5.20 -14.99 22.78
N GLU A 78 -5.03 -15.94 21.90
CA GLU A 78 -3.78 -16.67 21.71
C GLU A 78 -3.10 -16.15 20.41
N ALA A 79 -1.85 -15.72 20.54
CA ALA A 79 -1.03 -15.24 19.44
C ALA A 79 0.20 -16.15 19.26
N PHE A 80 0.36 -16.66 18.05
CA PHE A 80 1.50 -17.45 17.62
C PHE A 80 2.28 -16.61 16.60
N LYS A 81 3.48 -16.18 16.96
CA LYS A 81 4.28 -15.24 16.21
C LYS A 81 5.53 -15.87 15.64
N GLY A 82 5.97 -15.44 14.46
CA GLY A 82 7.23 -15.84 13.86
C GLY A 82 7.32 -17.32 13.46
N ILE A 83 6.19 -17.97 13.13
CA ILE A 83 6.19 -19.36 12.64
C ILE A 83 6.86 -19.41 11.26
N SER A 84 8.01 -20.06 11.14
CA SER A 84 8.69 -20.26 9.86
C SER A 84 7.89 -21.24 9.00
N TYR A 85 7.22 -20.73 7.96
CA TYR A 85 6.43 -21.56 7.05
C TYR A 85 7.27 -22.16 5.92
N ALA A 86 8.39 -21.54 5.56
CA ALA A 86 9.29 -21.99 4.51
C ALA A 86 10.70 -21.47 4.73
N SER A 87 11.64 -22.02 3.97
CA SER A 87 13.02 -21.55 3.89
C SER A 87 13.47 -21.48 2.43
N ALA A 88 14.37 -20.57 2.09
CA ALA A 88 14.92 -20.42 0.75
C ALA A 88 16.36 -19.91 0.78
N ALA A 89 17.20 -20.39 -0.14
CA ALA A 89 18.43 -19.69 -0.46
C ALA A 89 18.15 -18.48 -1.37
N ARG A 90 19.10 -17.56 -1.45
CA ARG A 90 19.01 -16.38 -2.30
C ARG A 90 18.78 -16.76 -3.76
N PHE A 91 17.75 -16.18 -4.40
CA PHE A 91 17.36 -16.46 -5.79
C PHE A 91 16.98 -17.92 -6.07
N GLU A 92 16.54 -18.64 -5.04
CA GLU A 92 15.96 -19.98 -5.16
C GLU A 92 14.52 -20.01 -4.67
N HIS A 93 13.74 -20.98 -5.14
CA HIS A 93 12.36 -21.17 -4.70
C HIS A 93 12.30 -21.71 -3.29
N SER A 94 11.37 -21.19 -2.50
CA SER A 94 11.15 -21.58 -1.12
C SER A 94 10.60 -23.01 -1.01
N GLN A 95 11.03 -23.71 0.05
CA GLN A 95 10.57 -25.04 0.41
C GLN A 95 9.81 -24.97 1.73
N LEU A 96 8.70 -25.72 1.83
CA LEU A 96 7.88 -25.77 3.05
C LEU A 96 8.69 -26.28 4.24
N ASN A 97 8.49 -25.63 5.38
CA ASN A 97 8.94 -26.10 6.67
C ASN A 97 7.83 -26.90 7.37
N SER A 98 8.24 -27.94 8.11
CA SER A 98 7.29 -28.69 8.94
C SER A 98 6.92 -27.92 10.20
N LEU A 99 5.65 -27.94 10.57
CA LEU A 99 5.16 -27.41 11.85
C LEU A 99 5.87 -28.11 13.03
N ASP A 100 6.26 -29.38 12.90
CA ASP A 100 6.91 -30.17 13.96
C ASP A 100 8.24 -29.54 14.45
N THR A 101 8.81 -28.61 13.73
CA THR A 101 10.02 -27.89 14.14
C THR A 101 9.75 -26.68 15.02
N VAL A 102 8.49 -26.23 15.12
CA VAL A 102 8.08 -25.04 15.86
C VAL A 102 7.83 -25.40 17.31
N THR A 103 8.63 -24.88 18.23
CA THR A 103 8.47 -25.08 19.67
C THR A 103 8.16 -23.78 20.42
N ASP A 104 8.57 -22.64 19.85
CA ASP A 104 8.37 -21.29 20.38
C ASP A 104 7.79 -20.39 19.29
N ALA A 105 6.70 -19.70 19.61
CA ALA A 105 6.01 -18.76 18.75
C ALA A 105 5.60 -17.51 19.57
N THR A 106 6.49 -17.03 20.44
CA THR A 106 6.23 -15.90 21.34
C THR A 106 6.64 -14.55 20.75
N GLU A 107 7.60 -14.53 19.82
CA GLU A 107 8.17 -13.34 19.22
C GLU A 107 7.98 -13.32 17.71
N PHE A 108 7.83 -12.13 17.14
CA PHE A 108 7.81 -11.98 15.69
C PHE A 108 9.14 -12.41 15.09
N GLY A 109 9.09 -13.10 13.96
CA GLY A 109 10.28 -13.43 13.18
C GLY A 109 10.86 -12.21 12.46
N ASP A 110 12.06 -12.40 11.88
CA ASP A 110 12.74 -11.34 11.14
C ASP A 110 11.90 -10.85 9.95
N ALA A 111 11.98 -9.55 9.67
CA ALA A 111 11.42 -8.95 8.47
C ALA A 111 12.28 -9.28 7.25
N CYS A 112 11.67 -9.34 6.07
CA CYS A 112 12.42 -9.51 4.83
C CYS A 112 13.26 -8.27 4.52
N PRO A 113 14.46 -8.47 3.92
CA PRO A 113 15.40 -7.38 3.65
C PRO A 113 14.78 -6.27 2.78
N GLN A 114 14.94 -5.03 3.20
CA GLN A 114 14.36 -3.85 2.58
C GLN A 114 15.14 -2.58 2.94
N ASN A 115 15.02 -1.54 2.11
CA ASN A 115 15.69 -0.26 2.36
C ASN A 115 14.94 0.64 3.38
N ARG A 116 14.02 0.07 4.16
CA ARG A 116 13.28 0.76 5.21
C ARG A 116 13.59 0.12 6.54
N THR A 117 13.67 0.92 7.60
CA THR A 117 13.78 0.42 8.97
C THR A 117 12.53 -0.36 9.37
N THR A 118 12.70 -1.44 10.10
CA THR A 118 11.64 -2.28 10.64
C THR A 118 11.85 -2.45 12.15
N GLU A 119 10.78 -2.71 12.90
CA GLU A 119 10.90 -3.01 14.33
C GLU A 119 11.67 -4.32 14.56
N GLN A 120 11.42 -5.32 13.70
CA GLN A 120 12.14 -6.58 13.70
C GLN A 120 13.50 -6.44 12.99
N ALA A 121 14.46 -7.25 13.35
CA ALA A 121 15.68 -7.43 12.58
C ALA A 121 15.34 -7.83 11.13
N GLN A 122 16.25 -7.57 10.20
CA GLN A 122 16.08 -7.98 8.80
C GLN A 122 17.03 -9.12 8.47
N SER A 123 16.50 -10.16 7.85
CA SER A 123 17.24 -11.36 7.47
C SER A 123 16.71 -11.96 6.17
N GLU A 124 17.52 -12.66 5.42
CA GLU A 124 17.04 -13.48 4.29
C GLU A 124 16.25 -14.72 4.78
N ASP A 125 16.40 -15.12 6.05
CA ASP A 125 15.54 -16.10 6.72
C ASP A 125 14.32 -15.39 7.33
N CYS A 126 13.42 -14.91 6.48
CA CYS A 126 12.28 -14.06 6.83
C CYS A 126 10.93 -14.67 6.50
N LEU A 127 10.89 -15.90 6.00
CA LEU A 127 9.65 -16.54 5.53
C LEU A 127 8.86 -17.08 6.72
N ASN A 128 8.25 -16.18 7.47
CA ASN A 128 7.46 -16.47 8.66
C ASN A 128 6.04 -15.89 8.56
N LEU A 129 5.14 -16.44 9.36
CA LEU A 129 3.77 -16.00 9.50
C LEU A 129 3.38 -15.90 10.99
N ASN A 130 2.27 -15.19 11.24
CA ASN A 130 1.72 -14.97 12.57
C ASN A 130 0.24 -15.35 12.56
N ILE A 131 -0.25 -15.92 13.66
CA ILE A 131 -1.62 -16.39 13.83
C ILE A 131 -2.21 -15.77 15.09
N TRP A 132 -3.39 -15.18 15.02
CA TRP A 132 -4.20 -14.76 16.14
C TRP A 132 -5.52 -15.53 16.13
N ARG A 133 -5.92 -16.07 17.30
CA ARG A 133 -7.19 -16.78 17.47
C ARG A 133 -7.80 -16.47 18.84
N PRO A 134 -9.12 -16.64 19.04
CA PRO A 134 -9.72 -16.53 20.35
C PRO A 134 -9.09 -17.51 21.35
N GLU A 135 -9.01 -17.11 22.63
CA GLU A 135 -8.49 -17.95 23.68
C GLU A 135 -9.25 -19.28 23.77
N ASN A 136 -8.54 -20.36 24.07
CA ASN A 136 -9.09 -21.71 24.20
C ASN A 136 -9.79 -22.27 22.92
N THR A 137 -9.40 -21.80 21.75
CA THR A 137 -9.90 -22.36 20.49
C THR A 137 -9.49 -23.83 20.35
N LEU A 138 -10.48 -24.71 20.17
CA LEU A 138 -10.25 -26.14 19.97
C LEU A 138 -9.93 -26.43 18.49
N ALA A 139 -9.20 -27.51 18.21
CA ALA A 139 -8.87 -27.90 16.84
C ALA A 139 -10.14 -28.18 15.99
N GLU A 140 -11.20 -28.68 16.62
CA GLU A 140 -12.47 -28.98 15.94
C GLU A 140 -13.38 -27.75 15.75
N ALA A 141 -12.95 -26.55 16.13
CA ALA A 141 -13.78 -25.34 16.06
C ALA A 141 -14.12 -24.93 14.62
N ALA A 142 -13.27 -25.28 13.65
CA ALA A 142 -13.44 -25.00 12.22
C ALA A 142 -13.82 -23.53 11.94
N LEU A 143 -13.06 -22.61 12.53
CA LEU A 143 -13.29 -21.16 12.40
C LEU A 143 -12.93 -20.65 11.01
N PRO A 144 -13.62 -19.63 10.46
CA PRO A 144 -13.17 -18.91 9.28
C PRO A 144 -11.74 -18.40 9.46
N VAL A 145 -10.96 -18.38 8.37
CA VAL A 145 -9.58 -17.93 8.38
C VAL A 145 -9.41 -16.76 7.43
N TYR A 146 -8.81 -15.67 7.88
CA TYR A 146 -8.45 -14.53 7.06
C TYR A 146 -6.93 -14.42 6.98
N VAL A 147 -6.37 -14.54 5.76
CA VAL A 147 -4.94 -14.43 5.51
C VAL A 147 -4.65 -13.10 4.84
N PHE A 148 -3.81 -12.27 5.44
CA PHE A 148 -3.46 -10.95 4.94
C PHE A 148 -2.06 -10.92 4.32
N ILE A 149 -1.96 -10.42 3.08
CA ILE A 149 -0.71 -10.11 2.38
C ILE A 149 -0.51 -8.61 2.40
N HIS A 150 0.59 -8.16 3.03
CA HIS A 150 0.89 -6.74 3.17
C HIS A 150 1.27 -6.08 1.84
N GLY A 151 1.07 -4.76 1.76
CA GLY A 151 1.50 -3.90 0.66
C GLY A 151 2.93 -3.41 0.79
N GLY A 152 3.22 -2.31 0.11
CA GLY A 152 4.52 -1.63 0.12
C GLY A 152 5.27 -1.73 -1.20
N ASP A 153 4.57 -1.67 -2.33
CA ASP A 153 5.11 -1.62 -3.70
C ASP A 153 6.03 -2.81 -4.07
N PHE A 154 5.94 -3.94 -3.37
CA PHE A 154 6.85 -5.10 -3.42
C PHE A 154 8.28 -4.81 -2.93
N GLU A 155 8.53 -3.68 -2.30
CA GLU A 155 9.86 -3.25 -1.85
C GLU A 155 10.01 -3.21 -0.34
N VAL A 156 8.91 -3.01 0.37
CA VAL A 156 8.89 -2.79 1.83
C VAL A 156 7.64 -3.41 2.45
N GLY A 157 7.66 -3.56 3.77
CA GLY A 157 6.52 -4.05 4.54
C GLY A 157 6.85 -5.27 5.39
N SER A 158 5.95 -5.63 6.29
CA SER A 158 6.05 -6.81 7.14
C SER A 158 4.67 -7.21 7.66
N GLY A 159 4.41 -8.50 7.77
CA GLY A 159 3.24 -9.06 8.45
C GLY A 159 3.26 -8.85 9.97
N ALA A 160 4.37 -8.40 10.53
CA ALA A 160 4.50 -8.05 11.94
C ALA A 160 4.21 -6.56 12.23
N SER A 161 3.94 -5.72 11.21
CA SER A 161 3.63 -4.31 11.40
C SER A 161 2.45 -4.11 12.35
N PRO A 162 2.55 -3.21 13.37
CA PRO A 162 1.49 -2.99 14.36
C PRO A 162 0.11 -2.72 13.77
N LEU A 163 0.07 -2.05 12.62
CA LEU A 163 -1.19 -1.71 11.94
C LEU A 163 -1.97 -2.93 11.45
N VAL A 164 -1.28 -3.98 10.99
CA VAL A 164 -1.92 -5.13 10.34
C VAL A 164 -1.98 -6.40 11.18
N GLN A 165 -1.57 -6.34 12.46
CA GLN A 165 -1.74 -7.44 13.40
C GLN A 165 -3.22 -7.74 13.63
N GLY A 166 -3.59 -9.02 13.69
CA GLY A 166 -4.97 -9.47 13.74
C GLY A 166 -5.66 -9.42 15.11
N ASP A 167 -4.97 -8.98 16.16
CA ASP A 167 -5.42 -9.01 17.54
C ASP A 167 -6.76 -8.27 17.76
N ASN A 168 -6.87 -6.99 17.33
CA ASN A 168 -8.10 -6.21 17.55
C ASN A 168 -9.30 -6.81 16.82
N VAL A 169 -9.15 -7.22 15.56
CA VAL A 169 -10.26 -7.74 14.76
C VAL A 169 -10.69 -9.13 15.22
N VAL A 170 -9.76 -9.99 15.64
CA VAL A 170 -10.09 -11.29 16.24
C VAL A 170 -10.80 -11.11 17.59
N ALA A 171 -10.36 -10.13 18.41
CA ALA A 171 -11.02 -9.77 19.63
C ALA A 171 -12.47 -9.31 19.40
N GLN A 172 -12.71 -8.45 18.40
CA GLN A 172 -14.05 -8.02 18.02
C GLN A 172 -14.92 -9.21 17.57
N GLY A 173 -14.40 -10.08 16.69
CA GLY A 173 -15.11 -11.27 16.24
C GLY A 173 -15.49 -12.20 17.40
N ALA A 174 -14.58 -12.40 18.34
CA ALA A 174 -14.85 -13.20 19.55
C ALA A 174 -15.92 -12.56 20.44
N LEU A 175 -15.84 -11.23 20.65
CA LEU A 175 -16.81 -10.47 21.45
C LEU A 175 -18.21 -10.51 20.84
N ASP A 176 -18.31 -10.44 19.52
CA ASP A 176 -19.57 -10.43 18.79
C ASP A 176 -20.17 -11.84 18.58
N GLY A 177 -19.50 -12.91 19.07
CA GLY A 177 -19.93 -14.29 18.85
C GLY A 177 -19.76 -14.78 17.40
N LYS A 178 -18.90 -14.13 16.63
CA LYS A 178 -18.48 -14.46 15.26
C LYS A 178 -16.96 -14.70 15.23
N PRO A 179 -16.44 -15.69 15.95
CA PRO A 179 -15.00 -15.91 16.08
C PRO A 179 -14.38 -16.33 14.73
N PHE A 180 -13.14 -15.92 14.50
CA PHE A 180 -12.34 -16.29 13.34
C PHE A 180 -10.85 -16.27 13.69
N ILE A 181 -10.02 -16.75 12.77
CA ILE A 181 -8.56 -16.73 12.87
C ILE A 181 -8.01 -15.72 11.87
N ALA A 182 -7.08 -14.86 12.31
CA ALA A 182 -6.33 -13.97 11.45
C ALA A 182 -4.88 -14.47 11.29
N VAL A 183 -4.38 -14.43 10.06
CA VAL A 183 -3.00 -14.80 9.69
C VAL A 183 -2.37 -13.66 8.92
N THR A 184 -1.15 -13.28 9.27
CA THR A 184 -0.30 -12.37 8.46
C THR A 184 0.99 -13.07 8.08
N LEU A 185 1.61 -12.69 6.98
CA LEU A 185 2.83 -13.36 6.50
C LEU A 185 3.84 -12.37 5.94
N ASN A 186 5.10 -12.76 5.97
CA ASN A 186 6.19 -12.13 5.22
C ASN A 186 6.43 -12.88 3.92
N TYR A 187 6.95 -12.19 2.91
CA TYR A 187 7.41 -12.73 1.63
C TYR A 187 8.61 -11.91 1.14
N ARG A 188 9.49 -12.49 0.34
CA ARG A 188 10.68 -11.78 -0.16
C ARG A 188 10.28 -10.58 -1.01
N LEU A 189 11.01 -9.49 -0.81
CA LEU A 189 10.76 -8.16 -1.34
C LEU A 189 11.87 -7.71 -2.29
N GLY A 190 11.59 -6.68 -3.06
CA GLY A 190 12.57 -6.02 -3.91
C GLY A 190 13.26 -6.98 -4.86
N LEU A 191 14.57 -6.82 -4.98
CA LEU A 191 15.40 -7.65 -5.83
C LEU A 191 15.41 -9.13 -5.40
N LEU A 192 15.28 -9.44 -4.11
CA LEU A 192 15.17 -10.82 -3.61
C LEU A 192 13.85 -11.49 -4.00
N GLY A 193 12.78 -10.70 -4.16
CA GLY A 193 11.43 -11.19 -4.46
C GLY A 193 11.10 -11.31 -5.95
N SER A 194 11.74 -10.49 -6.81
CA SER A 194 11.38 -10.39 -8.25
C SER A 194 12.60 -10.40 -9.19
N HIS A 195 13.67 -11.07 -8.79
CA HIS A 195 14.87 -11.21 -9.62
C HIS A 195 14.54 -11.98 -10.91
N TRP A 196 14.94 -11.41 -12.07
CA TRP A 196 14.78 -12.10 -13.35
C TRP A 196 15.74 -13.29 -13.45
N VAL A 197 15.23 -14.40 -13.96
CA VAL A 197 16.00 -15.60 -14.28
C VAL A 197 15.74 -16.06 -15.70
N ASP A 198 16.73 -16.76 -16.28
CA ASP A 198 16.58 -17.38 -17.59
C ASP A 198 15.65 -18.59 -17.50
N GLY A 199 14.39 -18.40 -17.91
CA GLY A 199 13.35 -19.44 -17.88
C GLY A 199 13.64 -20.67 -18.72
N THR A 200 14.69 -20.66 -19.58
CA THR A 200 15.17 -21.87 -20.25
C THR A 200 15.99 -22.77 -19.33
N LYS A 201 16.52 -22.22 -18.23
CA LYS A 201 17.30 -22.92 -17.21
C LYS A 201 16.53 -23.13 -15.92
N THR A 202 15.64 -22.17 -15.59
CA THR A 202 14.81 -22.18 -14.38
C THR A 202 13.34 -22.00 -14.82
N PRO A 203 12.67 -23.09 -15.24
CA PRO A 203 11.29 -23.03 -15.75
C PRO A 203 10.28 -22.49 -14.73
N GLU A 204 10.56 -22.60 -13.44
CA GLU A 204 9.76 -22.10 -12.33
C GLU A 204 9.73 -20.56 -12.25
N GLY A 205 10.59 -19.87 -13.04
CA GLY A 205 10.64 -18.41 -13.08
C GLY A 205 11.42 -17.79 -11.93
N GLY A 206 11.34 -16.47 -11.82
CA GLY A 206 12.09 -15.66 -10.85
C GLY A 206 11.23 -14.75 -9.98
N ASN A 207 9.90 -14.89 -9.99
CA ASN A 207 9.00 -14.18 -9.08
C ASN A 207 8.96 -14.90 -7.71
N PHE A 208 10.10 -14.92 -7.01
CA PHE A 208 10.27 -15.64 -5.76
C PHE A 208 9.31 -15.23 -4.66
N GLY A 209 9.00 -13.90 -4.55
CA GLY A 209 8.03 -13.40 -3.58
C GLY A 209 6.62 -13.94 -3.80
N LEU A 210 6.19 -14.13 -5.06
CA LEU A 210 4.93 -14.82 -5.36
C LEU A 210 5.01 -16.32 -4.99
N GLY A 211 6.15 -16.94 -5.22
CA GLY A 211 6.42 -18.32 -4.80
C GLY A 211 6.31 -18.48 -3.29
N ASP A 212 6.86 -17.54 -2.52
CA ASP A 212 6.78 -17.54 -1.06
C ASP A 212 5.33 -17.41 -0.57
N GLN A 213 4.54 -16.53 -1.17
CA GLN A 213 3.12 -16.38 -0.85
C GLN A 213 2.33 -17.67 -1.11
N LYS A 214 2.64 -18.37 -2.21
CA LYS A 214 2.08 -19.70 -2.50
C LYS A 214 2.44 -20.72 -1.41
N ARG A 215 3.71 -20.75 -0.99
CA ARG A 215 4.16 -21.64 0.10
C ARG A 215 3.47 -21.30 1.43
N ALA A 216 3.28 -20.03 1.75
CA ALA A 216 2.54 -19.63 2.95
C ALA A 216 1.09 -20.14 2.92
N LEU A 217 0.39 -19.98 1.79
CA LEU A 217 -0.96 -20.47 1.61
C LEU A 217 -1.05 -22.01 1.67
N GLU A 218 -0.07 -22.70 1.10
CA GLU A 218 0.04 -24.15 1.20
C GLU A 218 0.27 -24.58 2.65
N TRP A 219 1.14 -23.88 3.40
CA TRP A 219 1.37 -24.14 4.81
C TRP A 219 0.10 -23.94 5.65
N VAL A 220 -0.64 -22.83 5.41
CA VAL A 220 -1.92 -22.59 6.06
C VAL A 220 -2.91 -23.70 5.77
N ASN A 221 -3.05 -24.12 4.51
CA ASN A 221 -3.96 -25.20 4.12
C ASN A 221 -3.64 -26.54 4.82
N GLN A 222 -2.34 -26.82 5.02
CA GLN A 222 -1.88 -28.09 5.65
C GLN A 222 -1.97 -28.10 7.18
N ASN A 223 -2.02 -26.93 7.85
CA ASN A 223 -1.80 -26.87 9.28
C ASN A 223 -2.86 -26.08 10.07
N ILE A 224 -3.67 -25.22 9.42
CA ILE A 224 -4.53 -24.30 10.15
C ILE A 224 -5.67 -24.99 10.92
N ASP A 225 -6.05 -26.20 10.52
CA ASP A 225 -7.02 -27.04 11.24
C ASP A 225 -6.52 -27.40 12.64
N LEU A 226 -5.21 -27.60 12.80
CA LEU A 226 -4.59 -27.85 14.13
C LEU A 226 -4.72 -26.63 15.06
N PHE A 227 -4.85 -25.43 14.49
CA PHE A 227 -5.11 -24.19 15.22
C PHE A 227 -6.60 -23.88 15.37
N GLY A 228 -7.47 -24.76 14.91
CA GLY A 228 -8.93 -24.62 14.98
C GLY A 228 -9.56 -23.83 13.82
N GLY A 229 -8.80 -23.57 12.76
CA GLY A 229 -9.29 -22.94 11.53
C GLY A 229 -9.84 -23.95 10.53
N ASP A 230 -10.69 -23.48 9.62
CA ASP A 230 -11.21 -24.28 8.51
C ASP A 230 -10.38 -23.99 7.24
N PRO A 231 -9.54 -24.95 6.77
CA PRO A 231 -8.75 -24.77 5.56
C PRO A 231 -9.60 -24.62 4.28
N ASP A 232 -10.85 -25.04 4.32
CA ASP A 232 -11.83 -24.86 3.23
C ASP A 232 -12.59 -23.53 3.33
N ASN A 233 -12.39 -22.73 4.37
CA ASN A 233 -13.02 -21.43 4.58
C ASN A 233 -11.99 -20.29 4.77
N VAL A 234 -11.04 -20.22 3.85
CA VAL A 234 -10.00 -19.20 3.83
C VAL A 234 -10.39 -18.03 2.94
N THR A 235 -10.32 -16.82 3.47
CA THR A 235 -10.42 -15.55 2.74
C THR A 235 -9.04 -14.92 2.63
N LEU A 236 -8.57 -14.70 1.41
CA LEU A 236 -7.29 -14.05 1.15
C LEU A 236 -7.49 -12.54 0.98
N ILE A 237 -6.81 -11.76 1.80
CA ILE A 237 -6.90 -10.29 1.80
C ILE A 237 -5.54 -9.71 1.40
N GLY A 238 -5.52 -8.67 0.58
CA GLY A 238 -4.30 -7.94 0.28
C GLY A 238 -4.57 -6.45 0.05
N GLN A 239 -3.57 -5.64 0.34
CA GLN A 239 -3.60 -4.20 0.09
C GLN A 239 -2.40 -3.80 -0.77
N ASP A 240 -2.57 -2.87 -1.76
CA ASP A 240 -1.53 -2.39 -2.68
C ASP A 240 -0.80 -3.56 -3.37
N ALA A 241 0.51 -3.74 -3.16
CA ALA A 241 1.29 -4.89 -3.66
C ALA A 241 0.68 -6.24 -3.23
N GLY A 242 0.17 -6.32 -1.99
CA GLY A 242 -0.58 -7.50 -1.51
C GLY A 242 -1.87 -7.73 -2.31
N ALA A 243 -2.62 -6.69 -2.64
CA ALA A 243 -3.80 -6.81 -3.49
C ALA A 243 -3.46 -7.22 -4.93
N MET A 244 -2.35 -6.67 -5.48
CA MET A 244 -1.82 -7.12 -6.77
C MET A 244 -1.45 -8.60 -6.73
N SER A 245 -0.81 -9.05 -5.65
CA SER A 245 -0.49 -10.46 -5.40
C SER A 245 -1.73 -11.33 -5.36
N VAL A 246 -2.78 -10.93 -4.60
CA VAL A 246 -4.08 -11.65 -4.54
C VAL A 246 -4.68 -11.77 -5.94
N GLY A 247 -4.64 -10.70 -6.74
CA GLY A 247 -5.10 -10.71 -8.13
C GLY A 247 -4.33 -11.72 -9.00
N ILE A 248 -3.01 -11.81 -8.85
CA ILE A 248 -2.17 -12.78 -9.57
C ILE A 248 -2.46 -14.20 -9.07
N LEU A 249 -2.49 -14.41 -7.76
CA LEU A 249 -2.67 -15.73 -7.16
C LEU A 249 -4.03 -16.34 -7.49
N GLN A 250 -5.11 -15.57 -7.52
CA GLN A 250 -6.42 -16.10 -7.90
C GLN A 250 -6.56 -16.40 -9.41
N GLN A 251 -5.78 -15.71 -10.24
CA GLN A 251 -5.82 -15.84 -11.70
C GLN A 251 -4.76 -16.77 -12.26
N SER A 252 -3.86 -17.24 -11.41
CA SER A 252 -2.78 -18.15 -11.78
C SER A 252 -3.37 -19.47 -12.29
N GLN A 253 -3.47 -19.61 -13.60
CA GLN A 253 -3.84 -20.85 -14.29
C GLN A 253 -2.66 -21.83 -14.40
N THR A 254 -1.64 -21.65 -13.59
CA THR A 254 -0.49 -22.54 -13.56
C THR A 254 -0.87 -23.90 -13.01
N GLN A 255 0.02 -24.88 -13.09
CA GLN A 255 -0.18 -26.29 -12.79
C GLN A 255 -0.80 -26.56 -11.39
N GLU A 256 -0.80 -25.57 -10.51
CA GLU A 256 -1.43 -25.57 -9.19
C GLU A 256 -2.65 -24.66 -9.23
N ASN A 257 -3.85 -25.20 -9.03
CA ASN A 257 -5.08 -24.41 -8.91
C ASN A 257 -5.14 -23.79 -7.50
N ILE A 258 -4.43 -22.69 -7.29
CA ILE A 258 -4.24 -22.04 -5.97
C ILE A 258 -5.56 -21.48 -5.45
N ALA A 259 -6.26 -20.71 -6.29
CA ALA A 259 -7.61 -20.29 -6.00
C ALA A 259 -8.56 -21.48 -6.03
N GLY A 260 -9.42 -21.57 -5.02
CA GLY A 260 -10.31 -22.74 -4.86
C GLY A 260 -9.63 -23.95 -4.19
N THR A 261 -8.29 -23.98 -4.09
CA THR A 261 -7.56 -24.98 -3.29
C THR A 261 -7.15 -24.40 -1.95
N TYR A 262 -6.44 -23.28 -1.94
CA TYR A 262 -5.87 -22.69 -0.71
C TYR A 262 -6.69 -21.51 -0.18
N PHE A 263 -7.61 -20.95 -0.96
CA PHE A 263 -8.57 -19.95 -0.50
C PHE A 263 -9.83 -19.99 -1.35
N ARG A 264 -10.95 -19.61 -0.75
CA ARG A 264 -12.29 -19.65 -1.33
C ARG A 264 -12.85 -18.27 -1.67
N ARG A 265 -12.27 -17.22 -1.13
CA ARG A 265 -12.71 -15.82 -1.31
C ARG A 265 -11.51 -14.90 -1.34
N ALA A 266 -11.65 -13.75 -1.98
CA ALA A 266 -10.59 -12.77 -2.11
C ALA A 266 -11.09 -11.35 -1.81
N ILE A 267 -10.27 -10.54 -1.09
CA ILE A 267 -10.48 -9.11 -0.90
C ILE A 267 -9.22 -8.38 -1.38
N MET A 268 -9.38 -7.48 -2.33
CA MET A 268 -8.29 -6.71 -2.92
C MET A 268 -8.52 -5.21 -2.69
N GLN A 269 -7.65 -4.61 -1.89
CA GLN A 269 -7.70 -3.21 -1.50
C GLN A 269 -6.67 -2.40 -2.28
N SER A 270 -7.10 -1.40 -3.03
CA SER A 270 -6.22 -0.57 -3.87
C SER A 270 -5.37 -1.39 -4.85
N ASN A 271 -5.98 -2.38 -5.53
CA ASN A 271 -5.29 -3.11 -6.59
C ASN A 271 -5.16 -2.23 -7.83
N SER A 272 -3.93 -1.93 -8.22
CA SER A 272 -3.64 -1.17 -9.45
C SER A 272 -3.74 -2.07 -10.69
N TYR A 273 -4.94 -2.55 -11.01
CA TYR A 273 -5.17 -3.40 -12.20
C TYR A 273 -4.76 -2.75 -13.52
N GLY A 274 -4.71 -1.41 -13.58
CA GLY A 274 -4.22 -0.67 -14.73
C GLY A 274 -2.69 -0.61 -14.83
N PHE A 275 -1.96 -1.20 -13.88
CA PHE A 275 -0.51 -1.28 -13.93
C PHE A 275 -0.05 -2.26 -15.01
N ASP A 276 0.88 -1.82 -15.86
CA ASP A 276 1.50 -2.65 -16.88
C ASP A 276 2.68 -3.42 -16.29
N TYR A 277 2.53 -4.74 -16.14
CA TYR A 277 3.61 -5.59 -15.65
C TYR A 277 4.66 -5.78 -16.74
N LYS A 278 5.95 -5.67 -16.38
CA LYS A 278 7.06 -5.88 -17.29
C LYS A 278 6.92 -7.22 -18.02
N SER A 279 7.09 -7.21 -19.32
CA SER A 279 7.28 -8.44 -20.10
C SER A 279 8.58 -9.15 -19.69
N TYR A 280 8.73 -10.40 -20.10
CA TYR A 280 9.95 -11.18 -19.90
C TYR A 280 11.21 -10.43 -20.39
N GLY A 281 11.14 -9.79 -21.57
CA GLY A 281 12.26 -9.04 -22.17
C GLY A 281 12.58 -7.76 -21.40
N GLN A 282 11.55 -7.02 -20.97
CA GLN A 282 11.72 -5.81 -20.17
C GLN A 282 12.33 -6.12 -18.78
N ALA A 283 11.90 -7.23 -18.16
CA ALA A 283 12.48 -7.69 -16.91
C ALA A 283 13.94 -8.10 -17.07
N GLN A 284 14.31 -8.73 -18.19
CA GLN A 284 15.69 -9.05 -18.52
C GLN A 284 16.52 -7.77 -18.64
N THR A 285 16.06 -6.79 -19.43
CA THR A 285 16.75 -5.49 -19.60
C THR A 285 16.92 -4.77 -18.26
N PHE A 286 15.91 -4.81 -17.38
CA PHE A 286 16.01 -4.24 -16.05
C PHE A 286 17.05 -4.96 -15.18
N ASN A 287 17.08 -6.30 -15.25
CA ASN A 287 18.08 -7.09 -14.55
C ASN A 287 19.53 -6.79 -15.03
N ASP A 288 19.73 -6.67 -16.35
CA ASP A 288 21.03 -6.31 -16.91
C ASP A 288 21.48 -4.93 -16.38
N LYS A 289 20.56 -3.97 -16.27
CA LYS A 289 20.84 -2.66 -15.65
C LYS A 289 21.21 -2.75 -14.17
N LEU A 290 20.59 -3.65 -13.40
CA LEU A 290 20.98 -3.91 -12.01
C LEU A 290 22.38 -4.52 -11.92
N ALA A 291 22.74 -5.40 -12.84
CA ALA A 291 24.09 -5.95 -12.96
C ALA A 291 25.13 -4.87 -13.28
N ASP A 292 24.81 -3.93 -14.20
CA ASP A 292 25.64 -2.76 -14.49
C ASP A 292 25.85 -1.88 -13.26
N TYR A 293 24.79 -1.65 -12.45
CA TYR A 293 24.91 -0.91 -11.19
C TYR A 293 25.79 -1.64 -10.19
N SER A 294 25.68 -2.96 -10.10
CA SER A 294 26.53 -3.79 -9.27
C SER A 294 28.00 -3.72 -9.70
N ALA A 295 28.25 -3.85 -11.01
CA ALA A 295 29.61 -3.73 -11.57
C ALA A 295 30.24 -2.35 -11.26
N ALA A 296 29.44 -1.28 -11.40
CA ALA A 296 29.89 0.09 -11.14
C ALA A 296 30.18 0.37 -9.65
N LEU A 297 29.44 -0.26 -8.73
CA LEU A 297 29.58 -0.05 -7.30
C LEU A 297 30.59 -1.04 -6.65
N TYR A 298 30.56 -2.30 -7.10
CA TYR A 298 31.21 -3.42 -6.40
C TYR A 298 32.10 -4.29 -7.29
N GLN A 299 32.27 -3.93 -8.56
CA GLN A 299 33.15 -4.61 -9.53
C GLN A 299 32.75 -6.06 -9.84
N THR A 300 31.49 -6.41 -9.63
CA THR A 300 30.89 -7.70 -10.03
C THR A 300 29.51 -7.47 -10.66
N GLU A 301 29.20 -8.19 -11.73
CA GLU A 301 27.85 -8.23 -12.32
C GLU A 301 26.96 -9.29 -11.64
N ASN A 302 27.58 -10.20 -10.87
CA ASN A 302 26.86 -11.28 -10.21
C ASN A 302 26.18 -10.83 -8.91
N LEU A 303 24.91 -10.55 -8.97
CA LEU A 303 24.11 -10.08 -7.83
C LEU A 303 24.06 -11.10 -6.67
N ALA A 304 24.25 -12.40 -6.96
CA ALA A 304 24.25 -13.44 -5.93
C ALA A 304 25.49 -13.40 -5.03
N GLU A 305 26.60 -12.83 -5.51
CA GLU A 305 27.87 -12.72 -4.76
C GLU A 305 27.90 -11.51 -3.80
N LEU A 306 26.96 -10.57 -3.96
CA LEU A 306 26.89 -9.38 -3.11
C LEU A 306 26.50 -9.73 -1.68
N SER A 307 27.08 -9.05 -0.70
CA SER A 307 26.52 -9.04 0.65
C SER A 307 25.09 -8.45 0.62
N LEU A 308 24.30 -8.71 1.65
CA LEU A 308 22.94 -8.17 1.74
C LEU A 308 22.92 -6.64 1.65
N THR A 309 23.83 -5.97 2.36
CA THR A 309 23.95 -4.50 2.34
C THR A 309 24.28 -3.98 0.94
N GLU A 310 25.18 -4.65 0.21
CA GLU A 310 25.52 -4.27 -1.16
C GLU A 310 24.35 -4.48 -2.12
N LEU A 311 23.62 -5.59 -1.97
CA LEU A 311 22.42 -5.87 -2.77
C LEU A 311 21.34 -4.80 -2.57
N LEU A 312 21.07 -4.44 -1.32
CA LEU A 312 20.12 -3.35 -0.98
C LEU A 312 20.58 -1.99 -1.50
N ALA A 313 21.89 -1.72 -1.55
CA ALA A 313 22.42 -0.50 -2.14
C ALA A 313 22.25 -0.46 -3.67
N VAL A 314 22.37 -1.60 -4.37
CA VAL A 314 22.04 -1.72 -5.80
C VAL A 314 20.55 -1.45 -6.02
N GLN A 315 19.68 -2.06 -5.20
CA GLN A 315 18.24 -1.82 -5.22
C GLN A 315 17.92 -0.33 -5.00
N ALA A 316 18.48 0.28 -3.96
CA ALA A 316 18.27 1.71 -3.66
C ALA A 316 18.73 2.62 -4.81
N LYS A 317 19.78 2.24 -5.54
CA LYS A 317 20.21 3.01 -6.72
C LYS A 317 19.19 2.94 -7.85
N ALA A 318 18.53 1.80 -8.03
CA ALA A 318 17.49 1.63 -9.06
C ALA A 318 16.21 2.41 -8.73
N THR A 319 15.91 2.60 -7.43
CA THR A 319 14.69 3.26 -6.93
C THR A 319 14.91 4.71 -6.47
N ARG A 320 16.14 5.25 -6.57
CA ARG A 320 16.40 6.63 -6.17
C ARG A 320 15.51 7.59 -6.94
N LEU A 321 14.83 8.46 -6.17
CA LEU A 321 13.97 9.52 -6.67
C LEU A 321 14.66 10.33 -7.78
N VAL A 322 15.94 10.66 -7.60
CA VAL A 322 16.73 11.44 -8.59
C VAL A 322 16.95 10.66 -9.87
N SER A 323 17.22 9.34 -9.82
CA SER A 323 17.35 8.52 -11.02
C SER A 323 16.00 8.32 -11.71
N THR A 324 14.94 8.17 -10.93
CA THR A 324 13.57 8.03 -11.42
C THR A 324 13.06 9.36 -11.98
N VAL A 325 13.25 10.46 -11.28
CA VAL A 325 12.85 11.81 -11.74
C VAL A 325 13.69 12.28 -12.90
N GLY A 326 15.01 12.06 -12.89
CA GLY A 326 15.89 12.40 -14.01
C GLY A 326 15.55 11.60 -15.27
N ALA A 327 15.25 10.30 -15.12
CA ALA A 327 14.78 9.47 -16.22
C ALA A 327 13.38 9.88 -16.72
N TRP A 328 12.54 10.36 -15.82
CA TRP A 328 11.13 10.69 -16.11
C TRP A 328 10.89 12.14 -16.50
N SER A 329 11.49 13.07 -15.78
CA SER A 329 11.24 14.50 -16.00
C SER A 329 11.93 15.00 -17.24
N GLY A 330 12.92 14.24 -17.80
CA GLY A 330 13.80 14.79 -18.82
C GLY A 330 14.41 16.14 -18.41
N ILE A 331 14.51 16.39 -17.09
CA ILE A 331 15.09 17.66 -16.58
C ILE A 331 16.46 17.91 -17.21
N ASP A 332 17.24 16.84 -17.44
CA ASP A 332 18.48 16.94 -18.21
C ASP A 332 18.26 17.18 -19.71
N CYS A 333 17.02 17.05 -20.20
CA CYS A 333 16.64 17.26 -21.59
C CYS A 333 15.87 18.58 -21.82
N ILE A 334 15.53 19.32 -20.74
CA ILE A 334 14.88 20.62 -20.89
C ILE A 334 15.94 21.69 -21.20
N ASP A 335 16.15 21.92 -22.49
CA ASP A 335 16.73 23.16 -22.98
C ASP A 335 15.58 24.02 -23.49
N THR A 336 15.24 25.06 -22.73
CA THR A 336 14.15 25.98 -23.11
C THR A 336 14.45 26.74 -24.43
N SER A 337 15.65 26.64 -24.96
CA SER A 337 16.07 27.22 -26.24
C SER A 337 15.96 26.26 -27.42
N ASP A 338 15.82 24.93 -27.18
CA ASP A 338 15.70 23.88 -28.21
C ASP A 338 14.66 22.82 -27.89
N LEU A 339 13.40 23.11 -28.21
CA LEU A 339 12.26 22.20 -28.04
C LEU A 339 12.39 20.90 -28.87
N ILE A 340 13.10 20.93 -29.98
CA ILE A 340 13.29 19.75 -30.85
C ILE A 340 14.41 18.88 -30.28
N GLY A 341 15.50 19.46 -29.84
CA GLY A 341 16.57 18.76 -29.12
C GLY A 341 16.12 18.17 -27.82
N SER A 342 15.26 18.88 -27.06
CA SER A 342 14.60 18.38 -25.88
C SER A 342 13.73 17.15 -26.17
N GLY A 343 12.91 17.18 -27.22
CA GLY A 343 12.08 16.06 -27.63
C GLY A 343 12.88 14.84 -28.08
N LEU A 344 13.99 15.04 -28.77
CA LEU A 344 14.91 13.97 -29.18
C LEU A 344 15.69 13.40 -27.99
N CYS A 345 16.07 14.23 -27.02
CA CYS A 345 16.70 13.80 -25.79
C CYS A 345 15.73 12.95 -24.96
N PHE A 346 14.47 13.36 -24.84
CA PHE A 346 13.41 12.56 -24.24
C PHE A 346 13.26 11.19 -24.92
N ALA A 347 13.19 11.17 -26.26
CA ALA A 347 13.04 9.94 -27.02
C ALA A 347 14.25 8.99 -26.88
N ASN A 348 15.46 9.53 -26.75
CA ASN A 348 16.70 8.75 -26.60
C ASN A 348 16.95 8.27 -25.16
N LYS A 349 16.38 8.95 -24.14
CA LYS A 349 16.44 8.53 -22.74
C LYS A 349 15.36 7.53 -22.36
N LEU A 350 14.29 7.43 -23.14
CA LEU A 350 13.39 6.29 -23.05
C LEU A 350 14.20 5.06 -23.45
N ASP A 351 14.61 4.29 -22.45
CA ASP A 351 15.01 2.92 -22.70
C ASP A 351 13.89 2.30 -23.53
N SER A 352 14.17 1.96 -24.78
CA SER A 352 13.17 1.69 -25.83
C SER A 352 12.19 0.56 -25.50
N GLU A 353 12.36 -0.09 -24.34
CA GLU A 353 11.62 -1.26 -23.90
C GLU A 353 10.84 -1.06 -22.60
N MET A 354 11.10 -0.02 -21.78
CA MET A 354 10.39 0.24 -20.53
C MET A 354 9.51 1.48 -20.57
N THR A 355 8.25 1.34 -20.14
CA THR A 355 7.33 2.48 -20.01
C THR A 355 7.56 3.24 -18.69
N PRO A 356 7.14 4.51 -18.59
CA PRO A 356 7.19 5.25 -17.33
C PRO A 356 6.48 4.54 -16.18
N GLN A 357 5.43 3.77 -16.46
CA GLN A 357 4.70 3.02 -15.43
C GLN A 357 5.55 1.92 -14.77
N HIS A 358 6.45 1.26 -15.52
CA HIS A 358 7.34 0.24 -14.96
C HIS A 358 8.25 0.80 -13.86
N HIS A 359 8.54 2.11 -13.89
CA HIS A 359 9.34 2.77 -12.86
C HIS A 359 8.55 3.11 -11.59
N LEU A 360 7.20 3.04 -11.62
CA LEU A 360 6.39 3.23 -10.41
C LEU A 360 6.59 2.10 -9.41
N LYS A 361 6.70 0.86 -9.90
CA LYS A 361 6.88 -0.34 -9.10
C LYS A 361 7.98 -1.21 -9.77
N PRO A 362 9.26 -0.81 -9.65
CA PRO A 362 10.35 -1.45 -10.39
C PRO A 362 10.55 -2.91 -10.00
N PHE A 363 10.17 -3.29 -8.78
CA PHE A 363 10.26 -4.67 -8.28
C PHE A 363 8.90 -5.38 -8.23
N ALA A 364 7.86 -4.85 -8.90
CA ALA A 364 6.67 -5.66 -9.14
C ALA A 364 7.04 -6.92 -9.94
N PRO A 365 6.31 -8.03 -9.74
CA PRO A 365 6.48 -9.24 -10.53
C PRO A 365 6.51 -8.96 -12.03
N TYR A 366 7.11 -9.82 -12.80
CA TYR A 366 7.16 -9.70 -14.26
C TYR A 366 6.48 -10.90 -14.93
N ILE A 367 6.02 -10.71 -16.16
CA ILE A 367 5.42 -11.78 -16.96
C ILE A 367 6.52 -12.74 -17.38
N GLU A 368 6.46 -13.97 -16.86
CA GLU A 368 7.45 -15.04 -17.10
C GLU A 368 7.26 -15.72 -18.45
N TYR A 369 6.07 -15.57 -19.05
CA TYR A 369 5.80 -16.11 -20.38
C TYR A 369 6.52 -15.34 -21.47
N ARG A 370 7.14 -16.07 -22.39
CA ARG A 370 7.68 -15.52 -23.65
C ARG A 370 7.29 -16.41 -24.82
N ALA A 371 6.57 -15.85 -25.77
CA ALA A 371 6.22 -16.55 -27.00
C ALA A 371 7.46 -16.98 -27.79
N PRO A 372 7.39 -18.11 -28.56
CA PRO A 372 8.49 -18.55 -29.39
C PRO A 372 8.80 -17.48 -30.45
N GLY A 373 10.11 -17.24 -30.70
CA GLY A 373 10.62 -16.30 -31.68
C GLY A 373 11.65 -16.94 -32.60
N PHE A 374 12.17 -16.16 -33.56
CA PHE A 374 13.24 -16.66 -34.43
C PHE A 374 14.47 -17.03 -33.59
N LEU A 375 14.81 -18.33 -33.58
CA LEU A 375 15.89 -18.93 -32.77
C LEU A 375 15.73 -18.74 -31.23
N LYS A 376 14.53 -18.33 -30.75
CA LYS A 376 14.22 -18.21 -29.33
C LYS A 376 13.16 -19.24 -28.96
N PRO A 377 13.42 -20.16 -28.02
CA PRO A 377 12.39 -21.11 -27.56
C PRO A 377 11.28 -20.39 -26.84
N GLU A 378 10.10 -21.00 -26.79
CA GLU A 378 9.03 -20.59 -25.90
C GLU A 378 9.47 -20.77 -24.43
N ILE A 379 9.03 -19.86 -23.56
CA ILE A 379 9.12 -19.98 -22.11
C ILE A 379 7.70 -19.93 -21.58
N GLY A 380 7.26 -21.01 -20.92
CA GLY A 380 5.87 -21.17 -20.47
C GLY A 380 5.49 -20.24 -19.32
N GLY A 381 6.46 -19.88 -18.47
CA GLY A 381 6.21 -19.14 -17.22
C GLY A 381 5.56 -20.02 -16.16
N TYR A 382 5.55 -19.56 -14.91
CA TYR A 382 5.05 -20.33 -13.78
C TYR A 382 4.11 -19.52 -12.86
N HIS A 383 4.55 -18.35 -12.34
CA HIS A 383 3.77 -17.58 -11.39
C HIS A 383 2.86 -16.55 -12.07
N LEU A 384 3.40 -15.78 -12.99
CA LEU A 384 2.69 -14.74 -13.73
C LEU A 384 2.93 -14.92 -15.23
N THR A 385 1.92 -15.36 -15.96
CA THR A 385 2.02 -15.70 -17.39
C THR A 385 1.35 -14.68 -18.31
N THR A 386 0.46 -13.85 -17.78
CA THR A 386 -0.26 -12.80 -18.53
C THR A 386 -0.62 -11.63 -17.62
N GLN A 387 -0.99 -10.50 -18.21
CA GLN A 387 -1.47 -9.34 -17.46
C GLN A 387 -2.72 -9.70 -16.64
N PRO A 388 -2.73 -9.49 -15.31
CA PRO A 388 -3.89 -9.82 -14.46
C PRO A 388 -5.16 -9.10 -14.87
N ALA A 389 -5.03 -7.93 -15.46
CA ALA A 389 -6.15 -7.18 -15.99
C ALA A 389 -6.95 -7.96 -17.06
N LYS A 390 -6.30 -8.85 -17.81
CA LYS A 390 -6.90 -9.64 -18.91
C LYS A 390 -7.53 -10.96 -18.46
N THR A 391 -7.43 -11.35 -17.20
CA THR A 391 -7.93 -12.62 -16.68
C THR A 391 -9.20 -12.42 -15.85
N GLU A 392 -9.99 -13.46 -15.65
CA GLU A 392 -11.24 -13.41 -14.90
C GLU A 392 -11.01 -13.73 -13.42
N TYR A 393 -11.95 -13.32 -12.56
CA TYR A 393 -11.97 -13.78 -11.17
C TYR A 393 -12.42 -15.23 -11.09
N THR A 394 -11.76 -16.01 -10.25
CA THR A 394 -12.02 -17.45 -10.12
C THR A 394 -12.70 -17.83 -8.80
N VAL A 395 -12.71 -16.91 -7.83
CA VAL A 395 -13.41 -17.04 -6.55
C VAL A 395 -14.24 -15.78 -6.28
N PRO A 396 -15.26 -15.83 -5.41
CA PRO A 396 -15.98 -14.64 -4.96
C PRO A 396 -14.99 -13.56 -4.49
N THR A 397 -15.13 -12.36 -5.03
CA THR A 397 -14.12 -11.31 -4.92
C THR A 397 -14.73 -9.99 -4.48
N VAL A 398 -14.11 -9.37 -3.50
CA VAL A 398 -14.30 -7.95 -3.17
C VAL A 398 -13.10 -7.18 -3.71
N VAL A 399 -13.36 -6.14 -4.49
CA VAL A 399 -12.30 -5.27 -5.01
C VAL A 399 -12.69 -3.82 -4.79
N GLY A 400 -11.73 -2.97 -4.49
CA GLY A 400 -12.03 -1.57 -4.31
C GLY A 400 -10.78 -0.69 -4.24
N PHE A 401 -11.05 0.58 -4.04
CA PHE A 401 -10.05 1.64 -4.12
C PHE A 401 -10.39 2.79 -3.18
N ASN A 402 -9.37 3.59 -2.87
CA ASN A 402 -9.52 4.87 -2.21
C ASN A 402 -9.69 5.98 -3.24
N SER A 403 -10.36 7.06 -2.86
CA SER A 403 -10.65 8.17 -3.79
C SER A 403 -9.40 8.78 -4.44
N ASN A 404 -8.21 8.63 -3.83
CA ASN A 404 -6.97 9.20 -4.33
C ASN A 404 -5.80 8.18 -4.28
N ASP A 405 -6.02 6.91 -4.60
CA ASP A 405 -4.98 5.88 -4.58
C ASP A 405 -3.74 6.28 -5.38
N SER A 406 -3.93 6.90 -6.55
CA SER A 406 -2.84 7.33 -7.42
C SER A 406 -1.95 8.42 -6.84
N ALA A 407 -2.38 9.11 -5.78
CA ALA A 407 -1.57 10.18 -5.20
C ALA A 407 -0.22 9.66 -4.67
N THR A 408 -0.12 8.37 -4.33
CA THR A 408 1.15 7.71 -4.00
C THR A 408 1.96 7.31 -5.22
N ALA A 409 1.34 7.20 -6.40
CA ALA A 409 1.95 6.78 -7.65
C ALA A 409 2.30 7.98 -8.57
N SER A 410 1.58 9.09 -8.46
CA SER A 410 1.78 10.27 -9.30
C SER A 410 2.86 11.21 -8.73
N PHE A 411 4.12 10.81 -8.86
CA PHE A 411 5.26 11.54 -8.31
C PHE A 411 5.52 12.92 -8.94
N LEU A 412 5.30 13.06 -10.24
CA LEU A 412 5.67 14.27 -10.99
C LEU A 412 4.97 15.54 -10.46
N PRO A 413 3.64 15.57 -10.29
CA PRO A 413 2.97 16.73 -9.73
C PRO A 413 3.37 17.00 -8.27
N SER A 414 3.67 15.95 -7.51
CA SER A 414 4.08 16.09 -6.11
C SER A 414 5.48 16.68 -5.97
N LEU A 415 6.38 16.34 -6.88
CA LEU A 415 7.73 16.91 -6.93
C LEU A 415 7.70 18.38 -7.34
N THR A 416 6.87 18.76 -8.29
CA THR A 416 6.70 20.18 -8.63
C THR A 416 6.18 20.98 -7.44
N SER A 417 5.37 20.38 -6.57
CA SER A 417 4.90 21.02 -5.33
C SER A 417 5.98 21.18 -4.25
N LEU A 418 7.03 20.34 -4.26
CA LEU A 418 8.16 20.44 -3.33
C LEU A 418 9.22 21.44 -3.79
N ILE A 419 9.35 21.69 -5.08
CA ILE A 419 10.39 22.55 -5.65
C ILE A 419 10.41 23.95 -5.00
N PRO A 420 9.30 24.67 -4.83
CA PRO A 420 9.30 25.98 -4.16
C PRO A 420 9.86 25.92 -2.74
N THR A 421 9.45 24.93 -1.94
CA THR A 421 9.94 24.75 -0.56
C THR A 421 11.43 24.42 -0.55
N VAL A 422 11.91 23.60 -1.50
CA VAL A 422 13.35 23.29 -1.66
C VAL A 422 14.13 24.53 -2.06
N ILE A 423 13.61 25.33 -2.99
CA ILE A 423 14.22 26.60 -3.40
C ILE A 423 14.34 27.58 -2.21
N GLU A 424 13.29 27.70 -1.39
CA GLU A 424 13.34 28.51 -0.17
C GLU A 424 14.41 28.01 0.79
N LEU A 425 14.47 26.70 1.05
CA LEU A 425 15.49 26.12 1.94
C LEU A 425 16.91 26.31 1.41
N ILE A 426 17.14 26.16 0.10
CA ILE A 426 18.45 26.45 -0.54
C ILE A 426 18.81 27.94 -0.34
N LYS A 427 17.86 28.85 -0.49
CA LYS A 427 18.08 30.30 -0.28
C LYS A 427 18.35 30.63 1.19
N GLU A 428 17.60 30.04 2.14
CA GLU A 428 17.79 30.21 3.58
C GLU A 428 19.18 29.74 4.03
N MET A 429 19.73 28.70 3.39
CA MET A 429 21.08 28.18 3.68
C MET A 429 22.21 28.97 3.02
N ASN A 430 21.91 30.03 2.30
CA ASN A 430 22.89 30.80 1.50
C ASN A 430 23.67 29.95 0.45
N GLU A 431 23.08 28.87 0.01
CA GLU A 431 23.67 27.98 -1.03
C GLU A 431 23.38 28.48 -2.46
N ALA A 432 22.57 29.53 -2.60
CA ALA A 432 22.34 30.23 -3.86
C ALA A 432 22.71 31.72 -3.74
N PRO A 433 23.30 32.35 -4.77
CA PRO A 433 23.53 33.80 -4.78
C PRO A 433 22.20 34.57 -4.65
N GLU A 434 22.23 35.70 -3.94
CA GLU A 434 21.05 36.55 -3.74
C GLU A 434 20.45 37.00 -5.09
N GLY A 435 19.17 36.71 -5.32
CA GLY A 435 18.46 37.07 -6.55
C GLY A 435 18.62 36.11 -7.74
N ILE A 436 19.27 34.96 -7.54
CA ILE A 436 19.38 33.91 -8.57
C ILE A 436 18.58 32.67 -8.12
N GLU A 437 17.68 32.19 -8.96
CA GLU A 437 16.98 30.92 -8.72
C GLU A 437 17.98 29.74 -8.87
N PRO A 438 17.93 28.73 -7.95
CA PRO A 438 18.75 27.54 -8.05
C PRO A 438 18.49 26.79 -9.37
N SER A 439 19.54 26.34 -10.02
CA SER A 439 19.40 25.48 -11.21
C SER A 439 18.79 24.13 -10.86
N ALA A 440 18.18 23.45 -11.83
CA ALA A 440 17.65 22.09 -11.67
C ALA A 440 18.70 21.12 -11.10
N GLN A 441 19.97 21.28 -11.52
CA GLN A 441 21.08 20.47 -11.01
C GLN A 441 21.40 20.79 -9.54
N ALA A 442 21.30 22.06 -9.11
CA ALA A 442 21.47 22.44 -7.71
C ALA A 442 20.37 21.85 -6.84
N ILE A 443 19.11 21.89 -7.29
CA ILE A 443 17.96 21.26 -6.63
C ILE A 443 18.14 19.74 -6.49
N GLN A 444 18.57 19.07 -7.55
CA GLN A 444 18.86 17.63 -7.54
C GLN A 444 19.98 17.29 -6.55
N THR A 445 21.06 18.07 -6.56
CA THR A 445 22.19 17.88 -5.63
C THR A 445 21.74 18.08 -4.19
N TRP A 446 20.91 19.10 -3.94
CA TRP A 446 20.37 19.40 -2.64
C TRP A 446 19.47 18.27 -2.11
N LEU A 447 18.57 17.75 -2.95
CA LEU A 447 17.69 16.59 -2.63
C LEU A 447 18.45 15.27 -2.46
N ALA A 448 19.67 15.16 -2.96
CA ALA A 448 20.51 13.98 -2.76
C ALA A 448 21.18 13.94 -1.37
N SER A 449 21.15 15.04 -0.61
CA SER A 449 21.72 15.14 0.73
C SER A 449 20.72 14.69 1.79
N GLN A 450 21.11 13.74 2.64
CA GLN A 450 20.28 13.25 3.75
C GLN A 450 19.91 14.37 4.73
N ASP A 451 20.87 15.18 5.14
CA ASP A 451 20.65 16.31 6.06
C ASP A 451 19.63 17.31 5.51
N ASN A 452 19.61 17.50 4.19
CA ASN A 452 18.67 18.40 3.52
C ASN A 452 17.27 17.79 3.46
N LEU A 453 17.16 16.49 3.27
CA LEU A 453 15.87 15.78 3.31
C LEU A 453 15.25 15.84 4.71
N GLU A 454 16.04 15.72 5.78
CA GLU A 454 15.57 15.91 7.16
C GLU A 454 15.03 17.33 7.40
N ARG A 455 15.72 18.34 6.88
CA ARG A 455 15.26 19.75 6.96
C ARG A 455 13.96 19.97 6.19
N LEU A 456 13.87 19.40 5.01
CA LEU A 456 12.64 19.45 4.19
C LEU A 456 11.48 18.79 4.94
N GLN A 457 11.71 17.64 5.52
CA GLN A 457 10.71 16.94 6.33
C GLN A 457 10.26 17.78 7.52
N GLN A 458 11.19 18.34 8.30
CA GLN A 458 10.85 19.19 9.45
C GLN A 458 10.03 20.41 9.01
N ARG A 459 10.34 21.01 7.87
CA ARG A 459 9.59 22.13 7.32
C ARG A 459 8.19 21.71 6.92
N LEU A 460 8.04 20.57 6.24
CA LEU A 460 6.76 20.06 5.79
C LEU A 460 5.85 19.64 6.95
N GLN A 461 6.39 19.07 8.02
CA GLN A 461 5.61 18.72 9.21
C GLN A 461 5.02 19.95 9.95
N GLN A 462 5.58 21.12 9.73
CA GLN A 462 5.10 22.38 10.32
C GLN A 462 4.01 23.07 9.49
N LEU A 463 3.80 22.62 8.23
CA LEU A 463 2.84 23.22 7.32
C LEU A 463 1.46 22.56 7.46
N THR A 464 0.40 23.39 7.53
CA THR A 464 -0.95 22.87 7.37
C THR A 464 -1.25 22.62 5.88
N PRO A 465 -2.23 21.75 5.53
CA PRO A 465 -2.65 21.55 4.14
C PRO A 465 -2.98 22.85 3.39
N GLU A 466 -3.59 23.83 4.10
CA GLU A 466 -3.92 25.15 3.56
C GLU A 466 -2.66 25.99 3.34
N GLN A 467 -1.67 25.89 4.20
CA GLN A 467 -0.39 26.59 4.06
C GLN A 467 0.42 25.96 2.90
N VAL A 468 0.40 24.64 2.74
CA VAL A 468 1.01 23.99 1.57
C VAL A 468 0.34 24.47 0.30
N ALA A 469 -0.99 24.51 0.25
CA ALA A 469 -1.72 25.02 -0.90
C ALA A 469 -1.44 26.51 -1.19
N ALA A 470 -1.25 27.32 -0.14
CA ALA A 470 -0.99 28.76 -0.27
C ALA A 470 0.46 29.12 -0.62
N GLN A 471 1.43 28.25 -0.25
CA GLN A 471 2.85 28.44 -0.57
C GLN A 471 3.24 27.94 -1.96
N LEU A 472 2.38 27.15 -2.60
CA LEU A 472 2.57 26.68 -3.97
C LEU A 472 2.28 27.84 -4.94
N ASP A 473 3.26 28.71 -5.13
CA ASP A 473 3.26 29.61 -6.30
C ASP A 473 3.66 28.78 -7.52
N LEU A 474 2.65 28.03 -8.02
CA LEU A 474 2.80 27.04 -9.08
C LEU A 474 2.59 27.64 -10.46
N GLY A 475 2.42 28.97 -10.55
CA GLY A 475 2.05 29.67 -11.77
C GLY A 475 2.91 29.32 -12.98
N ASP A 476 4.19 29.07 -12.75
CA ASP A 476 5.15 28.75 -13.83
C ASP A 476 5.43 27.24 -13.99
N THR A 477 4.84 26.36 -13.16
CA THR A 477 5.34 24.98 -13.05
C THR A 477 4.53 23.92 -13.80
N LEU A 478 3.24 24.12 -14.08
CA LEU A 478 2.46 23.19 -14.88
C LEU A 478 1.42 23.89 -15.79
N PRO A 479 1.84 24.64 -16.82
CA PRO A 479 0.92 25.15 -17.82
C PRO A 479 0.19 24.01 -18.57
N GLY A 480 -0.94 24.30 -19.20
CA GLY A 480 -1.74 23.30 -19.92
C GLY A 480 -0.93 22.49 -20.95
N SER A 481 0.00 23.13 -21.64
CA SER A 481 0.90 22.44 -22.58
C SER A 481 1.85 21.44 -21.92
N ALA A 482 2.33 21.74 -20.69
CA ALA A 482 3.16 20.81 -19.93
C ALA A 482 2.33 19.64 -19.38
N TYR A 483 1.11 19.92 -18.92
CA TYR A 483 0.15 18.88 -18.52
C TYR A 483 -0.13 17.90 -19.66
N GLU A 484 -0.48 18.41 -20.86
CA GLU A 484 -0.68 17.55 -22.03
C GLU A 484 0.55 16.68 -22.37
N ALA A 485 1.74 17.29 -22.34
CA ALA A 485 2.98 16.57 -22.63
C ALA A 485 3.24 15.45 -21.60
N ILE A 486 3.01 15.72 -20.32
CA ILE A 486 3.17 14.73 -19.23
C ILE A 486 2.19 13.59 -19.41
N VAL A 487 0.90 13.87 -19.64
CA VAL A 487 -0.15 12.86 -19.84
C VAL A 487 0.19 11.99 -21.07
N LYS A 488 0.53 12.61 -22.19
CA LYS A 488 0.92 11.88 -23.42
C LYS A 488 2.11 10.96 -23.18
N PHE A 489 3.11 11.46 -22.47
CA PHE A 489 4.31 10.70 -22.14
C PHE A 489 4.02 9.55 -21.17
N PHE A 490 3.36 9.86 -20.05
CA PHE A 490 3.12 8.90 -18.98
C PHE A 490 2.25 7.72 -19.42
N PHE A 491 1.21 8.01 -20.22
CA PHE A 491 0.30 6.99 -20.73
C PHE A 491 0.65 6.50 -22.15
N GLY A 492 1.76 6.95 -22.73
CA GLY A 492 2.20 6.49 -24.04
C GLY A 492 1.25 6.86 -25.18
N LEU A 493 0.47 7.95 -25.07
CA LEU A 493 -0.61 8.29 -26.02
C LEU A 493 -0.09 8.91 -27.33
N GLY A 494 1.14 9.41 -27.35
CA GLY A 494 1.68 10.14 -28.51
C GLY A 494 0.85 11.39 -28.87
N ASN A 495 0.98 11.85 -30.10
CA ASN A 495 0.21 12.99 -30.65
C ASN A 495 -0.96 12.53 -31.54
N GLY A 496 -1.58 11.41 -31.18
CA GLY A 496 -2.66 10.80 -31.95
C GLY A 496 -4.06 11.34 -31.65
N GLU A 497 -5.03 10.82 -32.39
CA GLU A 497 -6.46 11.15 -32.21
C GLU A 497 -6.97 10.84 -30.81
N LEU A 498 -6.45 9.77 -30.17
CA LEU A 498 -6.82 9.35 -28.83
C LEU A 498 -6.49 10.42 -27.77
N ALA A 499 -5.28 11.02 -27.84
CA ALA A 499 -4.91 12.10 -26.94
C ALA A 499 -5.84 13.33 -27.10
N ASN A 500 -6.18 13.67 -28.36
CA ASN A 500 -7.09 14.79 -28.61
C ASN A 500 -8.49 14.53 -28.07
N LYS A 501 -9.00 13.30 -28.17
CA LYS A 501 -10.28 12.92 -27.58
C LYS A 501 -10.27 12.96 -26.06
N LEU A 502 -9.18 12.53 -25.44
CA LEU A 502 -9.00 12.60 -23.99
C LEU A 502 -9.07 14.04 -23.48
N PHE A 503 -8.30 14.93 -24.12
CA PHE A 503 -8.28 16.36 -23.70
C PHE A 503 -9.54 17.15 -24.12
N ALA A 504 -10.41 16.59 -24.92
CA ALA A 504 -11.74 17.13 -25.20
C ALA A 504 -12.74 16.84 -24.06
N LEU A 505 -12.44 15.89 -23.15
CA LEU A 505 -13.26 15.64 -21.98
C LEU A 505 -12.99 16.69 -20.91
N THR A 506 -14.03 17.28 -20.35
CA THR A 506 -13.93 18.39 -19.38
C THR A 506 -13.12 18.01 -18.15
N ASP A 507 -13.24 16.76 -17.68
CA ASP A 507 -12.54 16.26 -16.50
C ASP A 507 -11.03 16.16 -16.67
N TYR A 508 -10.53 16.17 -17.91
CA TYR A 508 -9.10 16.00 -18.24
C TYR A 508 -8.56 17.09 -19.17
N ALA A 509 -9.37 18.08 -19.52
CA ALA A 509 -8.96 19.16 -20.39
C ALA A 509 -7.86 20.03 -19.74
N PRO A 510 -6.82 20.45 -20.49
CA PRO A 510 -5.84 21.37 -19.97
C PRO A 510 -6.48 22.66 -19.47
N ASN A 511 -6.05 23.15 -18.32
CA ASN A 511 -6.54 24.41 -17.76
C ASN A 511 -5.45 25.47 -17.88
N ASP A 512 -5.76 26.55 -18.61
CA ASP A 512 -4.90 27.71 -18.81
C ASP A 512 -5.45 28.99 -18.11
N GLU A 513 -6.49 28.85 -17.27
CA GLU A 513 -7.09 29.96 -16.56
C GLU A 513 -6.26 30.38 -15.33
N GLY A 514 -5.49 31.45 -15.48
CA GLY A 514 -4.71 32.06 -14.39
C GLY A 514 -3.52 31.18 -13.92
N GLU A 515 -2.40 31.81 -13.68
CA GLU A 515 -1.13 31.10 -13.46
C GLU A 515 -1.20 30.03 -12.36
N LEU A 516 -1.71 30.34 -11.18
CA LEU A 516 -1.75 29.40 -10.04
C LEU A 516 -2.95 28.46 -10.08
N SER A 517 -4.14 28.97 -10.37
CA SER A 517 -5.37 28.14 -10.37
C SER A 517 -5.35 27.09 -11.47
N GLY A 518 -4.82 27.41 -12.65
CA GLY A 518 -4.65 26.49 -13.76
C GLY A 518 -3.67 25.36 -13.43
N ALA A 519 -2.52 25.67 -12.82
CA ALA A 519 -1.54 24.66 -12.44
C ALA A 519 -2.09 23.68 -11.39
N VAL A 520 -2.80 24.18 -10.38
CA VAL A 520 -3.43 23.33 -9.35
C VAL A 520 -4.53 22.45 -9.97
N ALA A 521 -5.34 23.00 -10.90
CA ALA A 521 -6.35 22.24 -11.61
C ALA A 521 -5.72 21.13 -12.47
N ASN A 522 -4.66 21.44 -13.23
CA ASN A 522 -3.94 20.45 -14.04
C ASN A 522 -3.34 19.33 -13.21
N MET A 523 -2.81 19.64 -12.01
CA MET A 523 -2.32 18.61 -11.07
C MET A 523 -3.46 17.72 -10.56
N ALA A 524 -4.58 18.31 -10.20
CA ALA A 524 -5.75 17.56 -9.74
C ALA A 524 -6.27 16.64 -10.85
N GLN A 525 -6.36 17.14 -12.08
CA GLN A 525 -6.77 16.37 -13.25
C GLN A 525 -5.80 15.24 -13.58
N PHE A 526 -4.48 15.47 -13.49
CA PHE A 526 -3.50 14.40 -13.67
C PHE A 526 -3.65 13.29 -12.62
N ASN A 527 -3.80 13.67 -11.35
CA ASN A 527 -4.03 12.71 -10.27
C ASN A 527 -5.34 11.93 -10.51
N GLN A 528 -6.42 12.62 -10.91
CA GLN A 528 -7.70 12.00 -11.21
C GLN A 528 -7.58 11.01 -12.38
N LEU A 529 -6.97 11.43 -13.48
CA LEU A 529 -6.74 10.58 -14.65
C LEU A 529 -5.89 9.34 -14.30
N THR A 530 -4.83 9.54 -13.53
CA THR A 530 -3.97 8.45 -13.07
C THR A 530 -4.75 7.48 -12.18
N ASN A 531 -5.62 7.99 -11.28
CA ASN A 531 -6.49 7.17 -10.44
C ASN A 531 -7.48 6.35 -11.30
N ASP A 532 -8.07 7.00 -12.30
CA ASP A 532 -9.07 6.38 -13.15
C ASP A 532 -8.47 5.34 -14.10
N ILE A 533 -7.24 5.52 -14.59
CA ILE A 533 -6.58 4.55 -15.48
C ILE A 533 -5.93 3.40 -14.70
N LEU A 534 -5.34 3.67 -13.51
CA LEU A 534 -4.60 2.64 -12.79
C LEU A 534 -5.45 1.87 -11.76
N PHE A 535 -6.45 2.50 -11.16
CA PHE A 535 -7.22 1.93 -10.05
C PHE A 535 -8.71 1.83 -10.36
N SER A 536 -9.47 2.92 -10.28
CA SER A 536 -10.92 2.90 -10.29
C SER A 536 -11.54 2.35 -11.59
N GLY A 537 -11.03 2.77 -12.74
CA GLY A 537 -11.55 2.30 -14.02
C GLY A 537 -11.35 0.81 -14.26
N PRO A 538 -10.12 0.26 -14.13
CA PRO A 538 -9.88 -1.16 -14.28
C PRO A 538 -10.68 -2.04 -13.33
N VAL A 539 -10.80 -1.67 -12.03
CA VAL A 539 -11.59 -2.47 -11.09
C VAL A 539 -13.10 -2.39 -11.38
N HIS A 540 -13.59 -1.23 -11.85
CA HIS A 540 -14.97 -1.06 -12.29
C HIS A 540 -15.29 -1.94 -13.50
N VAL A 541 -14.41 -1.95 -14.52
CA VAL A 541 -14.55 -2.82 -15.70
C VAL A 541 -14.52 -4.30 -15.29
N LYS A 542 -13.61 -4.69 -14.38
CA LYS A 542 -13.54 -6.07 -13.87
C LYS A 542 -14.81 -6.49 -13.15
N ALA A 543 -15.37 -5.62 -12.30
CA ALA A 543 -16.65 -5.88 -11.61
C ALA A 543 -17.81 -6.02 -12.60
N LYS A 544 -17.89 -5.14 -13.62
CA LYS A 544 -18.86 -5.24 -14.73
C LYS A 544 -18.75 -6.57 -15.46
N GLN A 545 -17.54 -6.95 -15.89
CA GLN A 545 -17.31 -8.20 -16.62
C GLN A 545 -17.72 -9.41 -15.77
N SER A 546 -17.31 -9.47 -14.49
CA SER A 546 -17.67 -10.56 -13.60
C SER A 546 -19.18 -10.66 -13.38
N SER A 547 -19.86 -9.51 -13.18
CA SER A 547 -21.33 -9.47 -13.04
C SER A 547 -22.08 -9.94 -14.29
N VAL A 548 -21.63 -9.50 -15.49
CA VAL A 548 -22.27 -9.89 -16.77
C VAL A 548 -22.05 -11.37 -17.07
N GLN A 549 -20.87 -11.89 -16.80
CA GLN A 549 -20.55 -13.30 -17.07
C GLN A 549 -21.18 -14.24 -16.04
N GLY A 550 -21.52 -13.73 -14.85
CA GLY A 550 -22.15 -14.52 -13.77
C GLY A 550 -21.27 -15.67 -13.26
N LEU A 551 -19.94 -15.56 -13.42
CA LEU A 551 -19.00 -16.62 -13.06
C LEU A 551 -18.82 -16.70 -11.54
N VAL A 552 -18.57 -15.57 -10.90
CA VAL A 552 -18.39 -15.46 -9.44
C VAL A 552 -19.02 -14.18 -8.90
N ALA A 553 -19.48 -14.20 -7.64
CA ALA A 553 -19.97 -13.01 -6.97
C ALA A 553 -18.82 -11.99 -6.81
N THR A 554 -19.07 -10.76 -7.21
CA THR A 554 -18.09 -9.67 -7.10
C THR A 554 -18.73 -8.48 -6.41
N SER A 555 -18.04 -7.91 -5.43
CA SER A 555 -18.44 -6.67 -4.79
C SER A 555 -17.39 -5.59 -5.11
N LEU A 556 -17.86 -4.39 -5.42
CA LEU A 556 -17.02 -3.22 -5.68
C LEU A 556 -17.23 -2.19 -4.56
N TYR A 557 -16.13 -1.66 -4.00
CA TYR A 557 -16.23 -0.60 -3.01
C TYR A 557 -15.34 0.60 -3.34
N GLN A 558 -15.75 1.76 -2.80
CA GLN A 558 -14.95 2.98 -2.73
C GLN A 558 -14.80 3.43 -1.28
N PHE A 559 -13.57 3.69 -0.84
CA PHE A 559 -13.32 4.37 0.42
C PHE A 559 -13.13 5.87 0.16
N ALA A 560 -14.12 6.67 0.57
CA ALA A 560 -14.18 8.12 0.37
C ALA A 560 -14.17 8.91 1.69
N TYR A 561 -13.93 8.25 2.82
CA TYR A 561 -13.82 8.88 4.13
C TYR A 561 -12.42 9.46 4.36
N LYS A 562 -12.36 10.74 4.73
CA LYS A 562 -11.11 11.41 5.09
C LYS A 562 -10.90 11.34 6.60
N PRO A 563 -9.86 10.64 7.09
CA PRO A 563 -9.53 10.58 8.51
C PRO A 563 -9.17 11.95 9.10
N SER A 564 -9.34 12.09 10.41
CA SER A 564 -8.86 13.26 11.17
C SER A 564 -7.34 13.27 11.39
N PHE A 565 -6.65 12.19 11.02
CA PHE A 565 -5.21 12.00 11.14
C PHE A 565 -4.59 11.69 9.76
N ASN A 566 -3.27 11.90 9.64
CA ASN A 566 -2.56 11.52 8.42
C ASN A 566 -2.15 10.04 8.48
N SER A 567 -2.66 9.24 7.55
CA SER A 567 -2.27 7.82 7.41
C SER A 567 -0.87 7.65 6.82
N TRP A 568 -0.43 8.59 5.98
CA TRP A 568 0.89 8.64 5.39
C TRP A 568 1.80 9.59 6.14
N THR A 569 2.83 9.04 6.76
CA THR A 569 3.92 9.80 7.40
C THR A 569 5.25 9.25 6.92
N VAL A 570 6.31 10.03 7.08
CA VAL A 570 7.65 9.54 6.79
C VAL A 570 8.02 8.49 7.83
N TYR A 571 8.53 7.37 7.39
CA TYR A 571 9.07 6.34 8.28
C TYR A 571 10.37 6.86 8.91
N ASN A 572 10.33 7.08 10.19
CA ASN A 572 11.35 7.87 10.90
C ASN A 572 11.82 7.24 12.22
N GLU A 573 12.05 5.96 12.23
CA GLU A 573 12.81 5.39 13.34
C GLU A 573 14.20 4.98 12.85
N GLY A 574 15.12 5.95 12.81
CA GLY A 574 16.48 5.72 12.35
C GLY A 574 17.09 6.90 11.61
N GLU A 575 18.33 6.77 11.23
CA GLU A 575 19.19 7.86 10.73
C GLU A 575 18.94 8.23 9.25
N SER A 576 18.00 7.58 8.53
CA SER A 576 17.80 7.88 7.10
C SER A 576 16.33 7.95 6.68
N ILE A 577 15.97 9.05 6.03
CA ILE A 577 14.67 9.26 5.38
C ILE A 577 14.73 8.64 3.99
N TYR A 578 13.77 7.75 3.69
CA TYR A 578 13.59 7.28 2.33
C TYR A 578 12.91 8.37 1.49
N PRO A 579 13.55 8.92 0.45
CA PRO A 579 13.01 10.06 -0.29
C PRO A 579 11.63 9.82 -0.90
N GLY A 580 11.35 8.58 -1.31
CA GLY A 580 10.05 8.18 -1.82
C GLY A 580 8.93 8.33 -0.79
N ASP A 581 9.19 8.04 0.48
CA ASP A 581 8.21 8.17 1.57
C ASP A 581 7.87 9.62 1.84
N LEU A 582 8.86 10.52 1.76
CA LEU A 582 8.63 11.95 1.91
C LEU A 582 7.67 12.46 0.82
N VAL A 583 7.91 12.09 -0.43
CA VAL A 583 7.06 12.49 -1.56
C VAL A 583 5.65 11.93 -1.38
N LYS A 584 5.50 10.66 -1.03
CA LYS A 584 4.21 10.02 -0.76
C LYS A 584 3.47 10.72 0.38
N SER A 585 4.17 11.05 1.48
CA SER A 585 3.58 11.75 2.63
C SER A 585 3.02 13.12 2.24
N VAL A 586 3.76 13.89 1.46
CA VAL A 586 3.32 15.19 0.95
C VAL A 586 2.15 15.05 -0.02
N SER A 587 2.24 14.12 -0.96
CA SER A 587 1.18 13.86 -1.94
C SER A 587 -0.13 13.46 -1.31
N CYS A 588 -0.08 12.76 -0.17
CA CYS A 588 -1.24 12.26 0.56
C CYS A 588 -1.78 13.21 1.62
N MET A 589 -1.12 14.35 1.83
CA MET A 589 -1.56 15.31 2.82
C MET A 589 -2.97 15.84 2.50
N GLY A 590 -3.92 15.48 3.35
CA GLY A 590 -5.32 15.86 3.17
C GLY A 590 -6.11 15.09 2.10
N LYS A 591 -5.53 14.01 1.54
CA LYS A 591 -6.16 13.10 0.57
C LYS A 591 -6.45 11.72 1.18
N ILE A 592 -7.16 10.89 0.42
CA ILE A 592 -7.54 9.53 0.78
C ILE A 592 -6.73 8.59 -0.13
N CYS A 593 -5.48 8.40 0.23
CA CYS A 593 -4.51 7.63 -0.55
C CYS A 593 -4.59 6.13 -0.28
N SER A 594 -3.86 5.34 -1.06
CA SER A 594 -3.70 3.89 -0.87
C SER A 594 -3.29 3.56 0.57
N GLY A 595 -3.99 2.63 1.21
CA GLY A 595 -3.75 2.22 2.58
C GLY A 595 -4.40 3.11 3.65
N THR A 596 -5.06 4.21 3.28
CA THR A 596 -5.78 5.07 4.25
C THR A 596 -6.89 4.32 4.99
N GLU A 597 -7.46 3.30 4.39
CA GLU A 597 -8.50 2.44 4.94
C GLU A 597 -8.00 1.45 6.00
N LEU A 598 -6.70 1.07 5.99
CA LEU A 598 -6.17 0.01 6.86
C LEU A 598 -6.40 0.23 8.36
N PRO A 599 -6.19 1.45 8.93
CA PRO A 599 -6.52 1.71 10.34
C PRO A 599 -7.98 1.39 10.69
N PHE A 600 -8.90 1.61 9.76
CA PHE A 600 -10.33 1.35 9.94
C PHE A 600 -10.66 -0.13 9.81
N ILE A 601 -10.01 -0.82 8.87
CA ILE A 601 -10.23 -2.25 8.64
C ILE A 601 -9.67 -3.09 9.78
N PHE A 602 -8.46 -2.80 10.24
CA PHE A 602 -7.86 -3.51 11.37
C PHE A 602 -8.28 -2.97 12.74
N ASN A 603 -9.13 -1.92 12.78
CA ASN A 603 -9.54 -1.25 14.02
C ASN A 603 -8.34 -0.86 14.91
N LYS A 604 -7.33 -0.25 14.29
CA LYS A 604 -6.07 0.08 14.96
C LYS A 604 -5.69 1.54 14.77
N PRO A 605 -5.38 2.26 15.86
CA PRO A 605 -5.00 3.67 15.79
C PRO A 605 -3.52 3.84 15.42
N TYR A 606 -3.11 3.28 14.29
CA TYR A 606 -1.76 3.38 13.75
C TYR A 606 -1.79 3.93 12.32
N ASN A 607 -0.75 4.65 11.92
CA ASN A 607 -0.51 5.01 10.54
C ASN A 607 0.27 3.92 9.80
N LEU A 608 0.50 4.11 8.51
CA LEU A 608 1.22 3.15 7.67
C LEU A 608 2.70 2.96 8.07
N ALA A 609 3.28 3.90 8.82
CA ALA A 609 4.61 3.78 9.39
C ALA A 609 4.66 3.00 10.72
N GLY A 610 3.52 2.49 11.20
CA GLY A 610 3.43 1.80 12.49
C GLY A 610 3.38 2.74 13.71
N SER A 611 3.36 4.06 13.50
CA SER A 611 3.29 5.03 14.60
C SER A 611 1.85 5.22 15.05
N GLN A 612 1.65 5.32 16.37
CA GLN A 612 0.33 5.54 16.96
C GLN A 612 -0.24 6.92 16.58
N VAL A 613 -1.49 6.96 16.17
CA VAL A 613 -2.24 8.18 15.86
C VAL A 613 -3.36 8.43 16.89
N LYS A 614 -3.93 9.63 16.86
CA LYS A 614 -5.06 10.00 17.73
C LYS A 614 -6.31 10.21 16.88
N PRO A 615 -7.09 9.17 16.64
CA PRO A 615 -8.33 9.29 15.88
C PRO A 615 -9.38 10.09 16.64
N SER A 616 -10.21 10.85 15.93
CA SER A 616 -11.40 11.49 16.47
C SER A 616 -12.43 10.43 16.90
N SER A 617 -13.45 10.83 17.69
CA SER A 617 -14.54 9.90 18.05
C SER A 617 -15.27 9.36 16.81
N LYS A 618 -15.35 10.14 15.74
CA LYS A 618 -15.95 9.70 14.48
C LYS A 618 -15.09 8.64 13.78
N ASP A 619 -13.77 8.83 13.76
CA ASP A 619 -12.85 7.82 13.23
C ASP A 619 -12.95 6.53 14.03
N GLN A 620 -12.96 6.62 15.38
CA GLN A 620 -13.07 5.45 16.26
C GLN A 620 -14.38 4.68 16.01
N GLN A 621 -15.50 5.39 15.86
CA GLN A 621 -16.77 4.77 15.53
C GLN A 621 -16.72 4.06 14.17
N LEU A 622 -16.13 4.70 13.15
CA LEU A 622 -15.98 4.09 11.83
C LEU A 622 -15.01 2.89 11.87
N MET A 623 -13.88 2.99 12.59
CA MET A 623 -12.97 1.86 12.82
C MET A 623 -13.72 0.67 13.43
N ASN A 624 -14.51 0.92 14.48
CA ASN A 624 -15.29 -0.11 15.16
C ASN A 624 -16.36 -0.77 14.27
N THR A 625 -16.93 -0.04 13.33
CA THR A 625 -17.99 -0.53 12.44
C THR A 625 -17.43 -1.20 11.20
N LEU A 626 -16.46 -0.54 10.52
CA LEU A 626 -15.95 -1.00 9.24
C LEU A 626 -15.17 -2.31 9.35
N SER A 627 -14.40 -2.49 10.43
CA SER A 627 -13.68 -3.74 10.69
C SER A 627 -14.63 -4.95 10.75
N ARG A 628 -15.81 -4.80 11.35
CA ARG A 628 -16.83 -5.86 11.42
C ARG A 628 -17.41 -6.22 10.06
N VAL A 629 -17.60 -5.23 9.19
CA VAL A 629 -18.03 -5.48 7.81
C VAL A 629 -16.97 -6.26 7.04
N TRP A 630 -15.69 -5.87 7.21
CA TRP A 630 -14.58 -6.49 6.49
C TRP A 630 -14.32 -7.95 6.87
N PHE A 631 -14.39 -8.26 8.15
CA PHE A 631 -14.16 -9.62 8.65
C PHE A 631 -15.49 -10.37 8.86
N SER A 632 -16.38 -10.29 7.85
CA SER A 632 -17.67 -10.97 7.82
C SER A 632 -18.02 -11.42 6.40
N ASP A 633 -19.14 -12.15 6.28
CA ASP A 633 -19.68 -12.55 4.97
C ASP A 633 -20.47 -11.41 4.27
N GLU A 634 -20.72 -10.30 4.95
CA GLU A 634 -21.55 -9.19 4.45
C GLU A 634 -21.02 -8.61 3.13
N LEU A 635 -19.68 -8.43 3.02
CA LEU A 635 -19.06 -7.93 1.78
C LEU A 635 -19.40 -8.77 0.56
N PHE A 636 -19.52 -10.08 0.72
CA PHE A 636 -19.76 -11.02 -0.36
C PHE A 636 -21.25 -11.27 -0.60
N ALA A 637 -22.10 -11.15 0.42
CA ALA A 637 -23.52 -11.46 0.37
C ALA A 637 -24.38 -10.21 0.05
N ASP A 638 -24.13 -9.09 0.75
CA ASP A 638 -25.06 -7.96 0.79
C ASP A 638 -24.65 -6.82 -0.15
N TYR A 639 -23.38 -6.75 -0.55
CA TYR A 639 -22.81 -5.65 -1.34
C TYR A 639 -22.35 -6.03 -2.74
N GLN A 640 -22.94 -7.10 -3.32
CA GLN A 640 -22.60 -7.52 -4.67
C GLN A 640 -22.86 -6.39 -5.69
N TYR A 641 -21.90 -6.23 -6.59
CA TYR A 641 -21.98 -5.29 -7.70
C TYR A 641 -23.06 -5.73 -8.68
N ASP A 642 -23.88 -4.77 -9.11
CA ASP A 642 -24.94 -4.99 -10.11
C ASP A 642 -24.73 -4.01 -11.26
N THR A 643 -24.44 -4.56 -12.44
CA THR A 643 -24.22 -3.78 -13.67
C THR A 643 -25.45 -2.97 -14.09
N ALA A 644 -26.67 -3.45 -13.79
CA ALA A 644 -27.90 -2.77 -14.20
C ALA A 644 -28.14 -1.48 -13.39
N THR A 645 -27.63 -1.41 -12.17
CA THR A 645 -27.80 -0.26 -11.26
C THR A 645 -26.47 0.42 -10.93
N ASP A 646 -25.35 -0.06 -11.47
CA ASP A 646 -23.99 0.40 -11.13
C ASP A 646 -23.82 0.61 -9.61
N ARG A 647 -24.10 -0.45 -8.86
CA ARG A 647 -24.19 -0.42 -7.39
C ARG A 647 -22.81 -0.63 -6.75
N VAL A 648 -22.26 0.39 -6.12
CA VAL A 648 -20.95 0.39 -5.46
C VAL A 648 -21.10 0.66 -3.97
N LEU A 649 -20.52 -0.18 -3.11
CA LEU A 649 -20.40 0.09 -1.68
C LEU A 649 -19.50 1.31 -1.46
N THR A 650 -20.01 2.33 -0.80
CA THR A 650 -19.22 3.55 -0.54
C THR A 650 -19.12 3.79 0.96
N ILE A 651 -17.90 3.95 1.44
CA ILE A 651 -17.60 4.51 2.76
C ILE A 651 -17.52 6.02 2.55
N GLN A 652 -18.64 6.70 2.82
CA GLN A 652 -18.85 8.09 2.45
C GLN A 652 -18.03 9.07 3.30
N ALA A 653 -17.90 10.31 2.86
CA ALA A 653 -17.15 11.36 3.57
C ALA A 653 -17.66 11.65 4.97
N ASP A 654 -18.94 11.38 5.25
CA ASP A 654 -19.53 11.49 6.58
C ASP A 654 -19.40 10.21 7.43
N GLY A 655 -18.76 9.15 6.88
CA GLY A 655 -18.55 7.86 7.54
C GLY A 655 -19.71 6.88 7.42
N GLU A 656 -20.75 7.20 6.63
CA GLU A 656 -21.83 6.26 6.32
C GLU A 656 -21.29 5.16 5.40
N ILE A 657 -21.63 3.89 5.73
CA ILE A 657 -21.30 2.71 4.93
C ILE A 657 -22.58 2.30 4.21
N SER A 658 -22.69 2.65 2.94
CA SER A 658 -23.91 2.33 2.17
C SER A 658 -23.63 2.17 0.68
N PRO A 659 -24.41 1.33 -0.03
CA PRO A 659 -24.30 1.21 -1.47
C PRO A 659 -24.90 2.44 -2.17
N ILE A 660 -24.19 2.93 -3.19
CA ILE A 660 -24.67 3.99 -4.09
C ILE A 660 -24.98 3.34 -5.43
N THR A 661 -26.15 3.64 -6.01
CA THR A 661 -26.52 3.26 -7.36
C THR A 661 -26.20 4.36 -8.36
N ASP A 662 -26.06 4.01 -9.64
CA ASP A 662 -25.59 4.93 -10.69
C ASP A 662 -24.27 5.63 -10.29
N TRP A 663 -23.38 4.87 -9.65
CA TRP A 663 -22.22 5.41 -8.96
C TRP A 663 -21.28 6.18 -9.91
N ASP A 664 -20.93 5.62 -11.08
CA ASP A 664 -20.04 6.27 -12.04
C ASP A 664 -20.69 7.55 -12.63
N ALA A 665 -21.98 7.51 -12.91
CA ALA A 665 -22.72 8.69 -13.38
C ALA A 665 -22.73 9.83 -12.34
N GLN A 666 -22.70 9.51 -11.03
CA GLN A 666 -22.60 10.50 -9.97
C GLN A 666 -21.18 11.05 -9.79
N GLN A 667 -20.14 10.37 -10.29
CA GLN A 667 -18.77 10.87 -10.29
C GLN A 667 -18.49 11.86 -11.42
N ASN A 668 -19.42 11.99 -12.35
CA ASN A 668 -19.29 12.91 -13.47
C ASN A 668 -19.39 14.37 -13.00
N SER A 669 -18.50 15.22 -13.51
CA SER A 669 -18.76 16.66 -13.50
C SER A 669 -19.97 16.89 -14.41
N ALA A 670 -21.14 17.00 -13.87
CA ALA A 670 -22.49 16.88 -14.43
C ALA A 670 -22.81 17.64 -15.74
N GLN A 671 -21.85 18.03 -16.55
CA GLN A 671 -22.01 18.91 -17.69
C GLN A 671 -21.34 18.45 -18.98
N ASP A 672 -20.62 17.31 -18.96
CA ASP A 672 -19.97 16.83 -20.18
C ASP A 672 -20.89 15.86 -20.94
N PRO A 673 -21.41 16.29 -22.12
CA PRO A 673 -22.30 15.43 -22.92
C PRO A 673 -21.56 14.23 -23.55
N GLU A 674 -20.24 14.19 -23.53
CA GLU A 674 -19.43 13.10 -24.06
C GLU A 674 -19.33 11.93 -23.04
N LEU A 675 -19.45 12.20 -21.74
CA LEU A 675 -19.40 11.21 -20.66
C LEU A 675 -20.81 10.63 -20.40
N ARG A 676 -21.29 9.80 -21.27
CA ARG A 676 -22.70 9.35 -21.31
C ARG A 676 -23.15 8.51 -20.11
N GLY A 677 -22.27 7.79 -19.46
CA GLY A 677 -22.57 6.90 -18.34
C GLY A 677 -21.78 7.20 -17.09
N GLY A 678 -20.96 8.26 -17.12
CA GLY A 678 -20.01 8.63 -16.07
C GLY A 678 -18.60 8.79 -16.62
N ARG A 679 -17.71 9.22 -15.76
CA ARG A 679 -16.30 9.51 -16.12
C ARG A 679 -15.54 8.24 -16.53
N LEU A 680 -15.71 7.15 -15.80
CA LEU A 680 -15.03 5.90 -16.10
C LEU A 680 -15.58 5.25 -17.37
N SER A 681 -16.90 5.29 -17.57
CA SER A 681 -17.54 4.82 -18.80
C SER A 681 -17.06 5.60 -20.01
N GLY A 682 -16.84 6.92 -19.89
CA GLY A 682 -16.26 7.75 -20.95
C GLY A 682 -14.83 7.33 -21.32
N LEU A 683 -13.98 7.03 -20.34
CA LEU A 683 -12.63 6.52 -20.56
C LEU A 683 -12.63 5.10 -21.17
N GLU A 684 -13.58 4.26 -20.78
CA GLU A 684 -13.77 2.91 -21.34
C GLU A 684 -14.16 3.01 -22.82
N ASP A 685 -15.11 3.89 -23.17
CA ASP A 685 -15.55 4.13 -24.55
C ASP A 685 -14.43 4.67 -25.45
N LEU A 686 -13.51 5.46 -24.88
CA LEU A 686 -12.30 5.91 -25.58
C LEU A 686 -11.25 4.81 -25.73
N GLY A 687 -11.44 3.66 -25.10
CA GLY A 687 -10.48 2.57 -25.08
C GLY A 687 -9.22 2.87 -24.27
N LEU A 688 -9.31 3.70 -23.24
CA LEU A 688 -8.19 4.05 -22.36
C LEU A 688 -8.08 3.14 -21.15
N ILE A 689 -9.20 2.54 -20.73
CA ILE A 689 -9.20 1.56 -19.64
C ILE A 689 -9.03 0.17 -20.23
N MET A 690 -8.06 -0.60 -19.72
CA MET A 690 -7.79 -2.02 -20.08
C MET A 690 -7.26 -2.26 -21.51
N SER A 691 -7.65 -1.49 -22.51
CA SER A 691 -7.12 -1.61 -23.88
C SER A 691 -5.70 -1.05 -24.06
N TYR A 692 -5.23 -0.31 -23.07
CA TYR A 692 -3.89 0.25 -23.01
C TYR A 692 -2.78 -0.82 -23.16
N PHE A 693 -3.05 -2.05 -22.74
CA PHE A 693 -2.13 -3.18 -22.79
C PHE A 693 -2.06 -3.91 -24.13
N ASP A 694 -2.90 -3.54 -25.11
CA ASP A 694 -2.97 -4.21 -26.42
C ASP A 694 -2.03 -3.62 -27.48
N LYS A 695 -1.13 -2.71 -27.07
CA LYS A 695 -0.20 -2.00 -27.98
C LYS A 695 1.13 -2.72 -28.13
#